data_cf7b76edcef87ba53ae455890d0dfa3c
#
_entry.id   cf7b76edcef87ba53ae455890d0dfa3c
#
_cell.length_a   1.000
_cell.length_b   1.000
_cell.length_c   1.000
_cell.angle_alpha   90.00
_cell.angle_beta   90.00
_cell.angle_gamma   90.00
#
_symmetry.space_group_name_H-M   'P 1'
#
loop_
_entity.id
_entity.type
_entity.pdbx_description
1 polymer ?
#
loop_
_entity_poly.entity_id
_entity_poly.type
_entity_poly.pdbx_seq_one_letter_code
_entity_poly.pdbx_strand_id
1 'polypeptide(L)'
;MVNIKTAVPDASQYGAKLGYTTYEAELGELKNGIVKNAPSSEAEHATVREASGQAYVDLPTNASVSFIAQADANAVTVRYTVPDGESGKVEVKVNNTVIGTLDLSSKSNWQYLDNYTYHPNDDIKVHDTPAADRLARFQFDEVSQLFKDAHINKGDTVTITNLDSTPVGIDLIDLEKAPDAIRQPENSVSITDFGAVANDGSDDYQAFMAAIESAKASKKSVYIPEGQFDFSRPISLYVPDGIKITGAGQWHTKLHFLNTEAAKYDDKGYASGGGGITFEPGSKDIDLGNLSMDSNLNSRHDEKANYKGISGTLGTGSSIHDIKIEHFEAGVWIGDYSKNKPLNYTDGLTISNATIRNNFADGVNFAQGTSNSTVINSNIRGNGDDGLTTWSSHHENTNAHVAENNRFLNNTVELGWRAAGIGIFGGKGHEVANNLIKDNANWGGVRLNTVFKNSHNFDFNDTGISVHDNLLVNNGTNADTYGRVKGSIDLEEGRDYATPEKDILGELKNIKIENNTIVNNLSEQEITKTRNPKEGNIPESVNETTLTIENNHSLSVAENNSAKNVAEVDDHSLTQASLHLGEDNIITITDSSHALVSGGDGNDRIRGGLGNDTINGDSGDDVIFGYDGDDRLNGGMGNDSVHGGNGNDTLWGESGDDRLNGGDGDDVLFGGQGTDYLVGGKGADTYVFSLGEGKDTIVDNVGEHNALQFGQNISVNDLHIDVATDVRGNTDWKITIKGSEGDSITINDQFVSGKTDAVIDTFRFDEGTLSLQELMGRLSGNGNISHLSAVNTHTERMSYSSVNTADVHDDAASAANAGII
;
A
#
# COMPACT_ATOMS: atom_id res chain seq x y z
N MET A 1 -20.47 29.89 -2.55
CA MET A 1 -19.92 29.08 -1.46
C MET A 1 -20.36 27.64 -1.71
N VAL A 2 -19.54 26.90 -2.41
CA VAL A 2 -19.74 25.47 -2.61
C VAL A 2 -18.90 24.81 -1.53
N ASN A 3 -19.54 24.14 -0.59
CA ASN A 3 -18.86 23.30 0.39
C ASN A 3 -18.28 22.09 -0.35
N ILE A 4 -17.00 22.15 -0.72
CA ILE A 4 -16.26 20.96 -1.15
C ILE A 4 -15.61 20.41 0.12
N LYS A 5 -16.27 19.43 0.73
CA LYS A 5 -15.62 18.51 1.65
C LYS A 5 -14.89 17.48 0.77
N THR A 6 -13.65 17.70 0.48
CA THR A 6 -12.77 16.64 -0.02
C THR A 6 -12.05 16.01 1.17
N ALA A 7 -12.79 15.32 2.03
CA ALA A 7 -12.16 14.30 2.88
C ALA A 7 -11.69 13.17 1.94
N VAL A 8 -10.51 12.61 2.17
CA VAL A 8 -10.15 11.30 1.59
C VAL A 8 -11.33 10.40 1.91
N PRO A 9 -11.96 9.75 0.91
CA PRO A 9 -13.10 8.91 1.21
C PRO A 9 -12.66 7.83 2.19
N ASP A 10 -13.45 7.61 3.23
CA ASP A 10 -13.24 6.50 4.15
C ASP A 10 -13.11 5.21 3.31
N ALA A 11 -11.90 4.66 3.26
CA ALA A 11 -11.60 3.46 2.47
C ALA A 11 -12.51 2.28 2.86
N SER A 12 -13.06 2.28 4.09
CA SER A 12 -14.04 1.29 4.54
C SER A 12 -15.37 1.34 3.79
N GLN A 13 -15.64 2.42 3.04
CA GLN A 13 -16.84 2.55 2.19
C GLN A 13 -16.67 1.89 0.83
N TYR A 14 -15.43 1.63 0.42
CA TYR A 14 -15.06 1.04 -0.85
C TYR A 14 -14.56 -0.39 -0.68
N GLY A 15 -14.58 -1.15 -1.77
CA GLY A 15 -14.00 -2.47 -1.80
C GLY A 15 -14.80 -3.55 -1.09
N ALA A 16 -14.16 -4.69 -0.92
CA ALA A 16 -14.76 -5.87 -0.32
C ALA A 16 -14.90 -5.74 1.19
N LYS A 17 -16.06 -6.13 1.70
CA LYS A 17 -16.33 -6.20 3.15
C LYS A 17 -16.18 -7.65 3.60
N LEU A 18 -14.95 -8.12 3.66
CA LEU A 18 -14.59 -9.46 4.12
C LEU A 18 -14.28 -9.42 5.62
N GLY A 19 -14.37 -10.58 6.27
CA GLY A 19 -14.32 -10.72 7.71
C GLY A 19 -12.92 -10.58 8.35
N TYR A 20 -11.95 -9.96 7.67
CA TYR A 20 -10.59 -9.79 8.19
C TYR A 20 -10.21 -8.32 8.33
N THR A 21 -9.20 -8.09 9.19
CA THR A 21 -8.55 -6.79 9.35
C THR A 21 -7.09 -6.94 8.92
N THR A 22 -6.64 -6.07 8.00
CA THR A 22 -5.26 -6.05 7.51
C THR A 22 -4.41 -5.09 8.33
N TYR A 23 -3.17 -5.49 8.62
CA TYR A 23 -2.14 -4.70 9.30
C TYR A 23 -0.92 -4.62 8.40
N GLU A 24 -0.46 -3.42 8.12
CA GLU A 24 0.81 -3.17 7.46
C GLU A 24 1.96 -3.45 8.45
N ALA A 25 2.97 -4.19 8.04
CA ALA A 25 4.00 -4.64 8.97
C ALA A 25 4.86 -3.49 9.49
N GLU A 26 5.13 -2.49 8.65
CA GLU A 26 5.92 -1.31 9.02
C GLU A 26 5.22 -0.41 10.03
N LEU A 27 3.89 -0.56 10.23
CA LEU A 27 3.11 0.15 11.24
C LEU A 27 3.11 -0.55 12.60
N GLY A 28 3.64 -1.76 12.67
CA GLY A 28 3.73 -2.53 13.90
C GLY A 28 4.85 -2.06 14.82
N GLU A 29 4.74 -2.39 16.10
CA GLU A 29 5.84 -2.22 17.05
C GLU A 29 6.97 -3.20 16.71
N LEU A 30 8.15 -2.68 16.37
CA LEU A 30 9.30 -3.47 15.93
C LEU A 30 10.27 -3.76 17.07
N LYS A 31 10.68 -5.02 17.19
CA LYS A 31 11.81 -5.41 18.02
C LYS A 31 12.90 -6.01 17.15
N ASN A 32 13.98 -5.26 16.94
CA ASN A 32 15.09 -5.60 16.04
C ASN A 32 14.70 -5.85 14.58
N GLY A 33 13.50 -5.48 14.16
CA GLY A 33 13.09 -5.45 12.77
C GLY A 33 13.58 -4.19 12.06
N ILE A 34 13.67 -4.23 10.74
CA ILE A 34 14.16 -3.12 9.91
C ILE A 34 13.11 -2.85 8.83
N VAL A 35 12.57 -1.63 8.80
CA VAL A 35 11.69 -1.21 7.70
C VAL A 35 12.52 -1.05 6.42
N LYS A 36 12.04 -1.61 5.34
CA LYS A 36 12.57 -1.45 3.98
C LYS A 36 11.57 -0.66 3.18
N ASN A 37 12.00 0.47 2.66
CA ASN A 37 11.20 1.36 1.83
C ASN A 37 11.70 1.32 0.39
N ALA A 38 10.83 1.61 -0.58
CA ALA A 38 11.24 1.77 -1.97
C ALA A 38 12.24 2.92 -2.08
N PRO A 39 13.30 2.75 -2.88
CA PRO A 39 14.20 3.85 -3.17
C PRO A 39 13.47 4.93 -3.97
N SER A 40 13.84 6.19 -3.76
CA SER A 40 13.29 7.35 -4.45
C SER A 40 13.59 7.37 -5.96
N SER A 41 14.52 6.54 -6.45
CA SER A 41 14.84 6.42 -7.86
C SER A 41 14.18 5.20 -8.50
N GLU A 42 13.55 5.39 -9.65
CA GLU A 42 12.90 4.33 -10.46
C GLU A 42 13.84 3.20 -10.92
N ALA A 43 15.16 3.36 -10.73
CA ALA A 43 16.17 2.43 -11.25
C ALA A 43 16.33 1.17 -10.42
N GLU A 44 15.84 1.11 -9.21
CA GLU A 44 15.98 -0.06 -8.34
C GLU A 44 14.64 -0.79 -8.18
N HIS A 45 14.42 -1.80 -9.00
CA HIS A 45 13.32 -2.76 -8.83
C HIS A 45 13.61 -3.67 -7.63
N ALA A 46 13.55 -3.06 -6.46
CA ALA A 46 13.66 -3.80 -5.24
C ALA A 46 12.36 -4.59 -4.97
N THR A 47 12.47 -5.67 -4.26
CA THR A 47 11.36 -6.44 -3.66
C THR A 47 10.32 -5.53 -3.02
N VAL A 48 10.73 -4.42 -2.46
CA VAL A 48 9.90 -3.39 -1.84
C VAL A 48 8.74 -2.90 -2.73
N ARG A 49 8.93 -2.79 -4.05
CA ARG A 49 7.86 -2.33 -4.96
C ARG A 49 6.68 -3.28 -5.08
N GLU A 50 6.86 -4.53 -4.69
CA GLU A 50 5.79 -5.52 -4.66
C GLU A 50 5.05 -5.54 -3.31
N ALA A 51 5.57 -4.83 -2.32
CA ALA A 51 4.96 -4.70 -1.00
C ALA A 51 3.84 -3.64 -1.01
N SER A 52 2.88 -3.79 -0.10
CA SER A 52 1.85 -2.80 0.17
C SER A 52 2.50 -1.49 0.60
N GLY A 53 1.98 -0.36 0.14
CA GLY A 53 2.58 0.95 0.44
C GLY A 53 4.05 1.06 0.04
N GLN A 54 4.59 0.14 -0.79
CA GLN A 54 6.00 0.04 -1.15
C GLN A 54 6.97 -0.06 0.04
N ALA A 55 6.52 -0.70 1.11
CA ALA A 55 7.32 -0.94 2.30
C ALA A 55 7.09 -2.34 2.86
N TYR A 56 8.07 -2.89 3.57
CA TYR A 56 7.94 -4.12 4.34
C TYR A 56 8.95 -4.15 5.48
N VAL A 57 8.76 -5.04 6.45
CA VAL A 57 9.67 -5.21 7.57
C VAL A 57 10.56 -6.43 7.35
N ASP A 58 11.87 -6.22 7.32
CA ASP A 58 12.86 -7.30 7.36
C ASP A 58 13.10 -7.72 8.81
N LEU A 59 12.82 -9.00 9.12
CA LEU A 59 13.00 -9.60 10.43
C LEU A 59 14.20 -10.54 10.45
N PRO A 60 15.37 -10.10 10.93
CA PRO A 60 16.47 -11.00 11.28
C PRO A 60 16.06 -12.04 12.34
N THR A 61 16.89 -13.01 12.60
CA THR A 61 16.67 -14.03 13.63
C THR A 61 16.27 -13.42 14.97
N ASN A 62 15.17 -13.91 15.56
CA ASN A 62 14.56 -13.41 16.80
C ASN A 62 14.09 -11.95 16.78
N ALA A 63 14.02 -11.32 15.61
CA ALA A 63 13.30 -10.07 15.45
C ALA A 63 11.80 -10.32 15.37
N SER A 64 11.01 -9.33 15.74
CA SER A 64 9.55 -9.44 15.70
C SER A 64 8.87 -8.14 15.38
N VAL A 65 7.63 -8.26 14.90
CA VAL A 65 6.67 -7.17 14.72
C VAL A 65 5.42 -7.50 15.52
N SER A 66 4.81 -6.49 16.15
CA SER A 66 3.62 -6.65 17.01
C SER A 66 2.54 -5.65 16.67
N PHE A 67 1.28 -6.06 16.85
CA PHE A 67 0.10 -5.24 16.58
C PHE A 67 -0.93 -5.40 17.70
N ILE A 68 -1.79 -4.40 17.85
CA ILE A 68 -2.99 -4.53 18.69
C ILE A 68 -4.16 -4.97 17.81
N ALA A 69 -4.77 -6.09 18.13
CA ALA A 69 -5.91 -6.62 17.39
C ALA A 69 -7.11 -5.66 17.49
N GLN A 70 -7.60 -5.19 16.34
CA GLN A 70 -8.75 -4.26 16.26
C GLN A 70 -10.09 -4.99 16.31
N ALA A 71 -10.10 -6.30 16.07
CA ALA A 71 -11.28 -7.15 16.13
C ALA A 71 -10.91 -8.55 16.68
N ASP A 72 -11.94 -9.34 17.04
CA ASP A 72 -11.75 -10.73 17.41
C ASP A 72 -11.32 -11.55 16.19
N ALA A 73 -10.36 -12.46 16.39
CA ALA A 73 -9.85 -13.33 15.33
C ALA A 73 -9.49 -14.73 15.84
N ASN A 74 -9.33 -15.70 14.96
CA ASN A 74 -8.78 -17.03 15.21
C ASN A 74 -8.02 -17.58 14.00
N ALA A 75 -7.87 -16.78 12.95
CA ALA A 75 -7.11 -17.12 11.75
C ALA A 75 -6.15 -15.97 11.43
N VAL A 76 -4.98 -16.33 10.94
CA VAL A 76 -3.91 -15.41 10.60
C VAL A 76 -3.43 -15.73 9.19
N THR A 77 -3.34 -14.72 8.34
CA THR A 77 -2.62 -14.76 7.06
C THR A 77 -1.44 -13.83 7.15
N VAL A 78 -0.26 -14.27 6.73
CA VAL A 78 0.95 -13.45 6.68
C VAL A 78 1.42 -13.39 5.24
N ARG A 79 1.55 -12.19 4.69
CA ARG A 79 2.22 -11.95 3.41
C ARG A 79 3.69 -11.70 3.67
N TYR A 80 4.52 -12.49 3.03
CA TYR A 80 5.95 -12.59 3.36
C TYR A 80 6.84 -12.77 2.14
N THR A 81 8.13 -12.51 2.33
CA THR A 81 9.19 -12.89 1.39
C THR A 81 10.33 -13.58 2.14
N VAL A 82 10.94 -14.55 1.49
CA VAL A 82 12.20 -15.20 1.90
C VAL A 82 13.13 -15.28 0.69
N PRO A 83 14.46 -15.32 0.88
CA PRO A 83 15.40 -15.43 -0.24
C PRO A 83 15.12 -16.67 -1.10
N ASP A 84 15.38 -16.58 -2.39
CA ASP A 84 15.14 -17.65 -3.35
C ASP A 84 15.86 -18.95 -2.96
N GLY A 85 15.13 -20.06 -3.04
CA GLY A 85 15.61 -21.38 -2.64
C GLY A 85 15.60 -21.64 -1.14
N GLU A 86 15.25 -20.66 -0.34
CA GLU A 86 15.22 -20.75 1.12
C GLU A 86 13.80 -21.00 1.65
N SER A 87 13.77 -21.34 2.93
CA SER A 87 12.56 -21.46 3.72
C SER A 87 12.77 -20.77 5.06
N GLY A 88 11.70 -20.40 5.72
CA GLY A 88 11.71 -19.76 7.02
C GLY A 88 10.58 -20.26 7.91
N LYS A 89 10.62 -19.85 9.17
CA LYS A 89 9.57 -20.15 10.14
C LYS A 89 9.34 -18.94 11.04
N VAL A 90 8.10 -18.54 11.16
CA VAL A 90 7.70 -17.50 12.12
C VAL A 90 6.79 -18.08 13.19
N GLU A 91 6.94 -17.55 14.40
CA GLU A 91 6.09 -17.86 15.55
C GLU A 91 5.01 -16.79 15.69
N VAL A 92 3.79 -17.23 15.96
CA VAL A 92 2.66 -16.35 16.26
C VAL A 92 2.36 -16.42 17.76
N LYS A 93 2.36 -15.27 18.41
CA LYS A 93 1.99 -15.10 19.83
C LYS A 93 0.80 -14.19 19.99
N VAL A 94 0.03 -14.46 21.03
CA VAL A 94 -1.02 -13.57 21.55
C VAL A 94 -0.71 -13.27 23.01
N ASN A 95 -0.53 -12.00 23.37
CA ASN A 95 -0.18 -11.59 24.74
C ASN A 95 1.01 -12.39 25.32
N ASN A 96 2.07 -12.59 24.53
CA ASN A 96 3.26 -13.42 24.84
C ASN A 96 3.01 -14.94 24.91
N THR A 97 1.82 -15.45 24.68
CA THR A 97 1.53 -16.88 24.60
C THR A 97 1.63 -17.35 23.16
N VAL A 98 2.48 -18.36 22.90
CA VAL A 98 2.58 -18.97 21.56
C VAL A 98 1.28 -19.68 21.22
N ILE A 99 0.69 -19.35 20.08
CA ILE A 99 -0.50 -20.01 19.54
C ILE A 99 -0.16 -20.95 18.36
N GLY A 100 1.00 -20.75 17.73
CA GLY A 100 1.49 -21.62 16.67
C GLY A 100 2.67 -21.06 15.91
N THR A 101 3.01 -21.73 14.82
CA THR A 101 4.07 -21.32 13.89
C THR A 101 3.59 -21.44 12.46
N LEU A 102 4.11 -20.59 11.58
CA LEU A 102 3.87 -20.62 10.13
C LEU A 102 5.18 -21.02 9.44
N ASP A 103 5.10 -21.98 8.54
CA ASP A 103 6.23 -22.38 7.68
C ASP A 103 6.19 -21.54 6.40
N LEU A 104 7.30 -20.89 6.06
CA LEU A 104 7.47 -20.00 4.93
C LEU A 104 8.36 -20.65 3.88
N SER A 105 8.12 -20.35 2.61
CA SER A 105 8.87 -20.96 1.50
C SER A 105 8.94 -20.03 0.30
N SER A 106 10.06 -19.99 -0.39
CA SER A 106 10.19 -19.32 -1.69
C SER A 106 9.74 -20.19 -2.88
N LYS A 107 9.06 -21.30 -2.63
CA LYS A 107 8.69 -22.28 -3.66
C LYS A 107 7.85 -21.69 -4.79
N SER A 108 7.05 -20.69 -4.50
CA SER A 108 6.20 -19.99 -5.47
C SER A 108 6.83 -18.73 -6.08
N ASN A 109 8.05 -18.35 -5.68
CA ASN A 109 8.73 -17.18 -6.24
C ASN A 109 8.95 -17.34 -7.75
N TRP A 110 8.66 -16.29 -8.49
CA TRP A 110 8.75 -16.35 -9.95
C TRP A 110 9.06 -14.98 -10.58
N GLN A 111 9.67 -14.97 -11.78
CA GLN A 111 10.03 -13.76 -12.50
C GLN A 111 9.68 -13.90 -13.99
N TYR A 112 9.05 -12.87 -14.58
CA TYR A 112 8.93 -12.76 -16.02
C TYR A 112 10.26 -12.33 -16.63
N LEU A 113 10.75 -13.11 -17.62
CA LEU A 113 11.93 -12.76 -18.41
C LEU A 113 11.54 -11.86 -19.59
N ASP A 114 12.39 -10.88 -19.91
CA ASP A 114 12.20 -10.02 -21.06
C ASP A 114 12.18 -10.83 -22.37
N ASN A 115 11.37 -10.38 -23.35
CA ASN A 115 11.26 -10.92 -24.71
C ASN A 115 10.30 -12.08 -24.99
N TYR A 116 9.37 -12.44 -24.11
CA TYR A 116 8.41 -13.52 -24.39
C TYR A 116 9.07 -14.83 -24.92
N THR A 117 10.36 -15.01 -24.72
CA THR A 117 11.02 -16.26 -25.04
C THR A 117 10.80 -17.22 -23.89
N TYR A 118 9.80 -18.06 -24.06
CA TYR A 118 9.52 -19.17 -23.20
C TYR A 118 10.73 -20.10 -23.12
N HIS A 119 11.33 -20.19 -21.96
CA HIS A 119 12.36 -21.18 -21.68
C HIS A 119 11.73 -22.29 -20.83
N PRO A 120 11.35 -23.42 -21.44
CA PRO A 120 10.59 -24.47 -20.76
C PRO A 120 11.34 -25.23 -19.66
N ASN A 121 12.56 -24.83 -19.33
CA ASN A 121 13.42 -25.48 -18.33
C ASN A 121 14.04 -24.50 -17.34
N ASP A 122 13.59 -23.26 -17.28
CA ASP A 122 14.10 -22.33 -16.30
C ASP A 122 13.38 -22.55 -14.98
N ASP A 123 13.95 -23.44 -14.17
CA ASP A 123 13.82 -23.30 -12.72
C ASP A 123 14.12 -21.85 -12.39
N ILE A 124 13.27 -21.26 -11.56
CA ILE A 124 13.35 -19.86 -11.12
C ILE A 124 14.79 -19.60 -10.66
N LYS A 125 15.56 -18.99 -11.50
CA LYS A 125 16.84 -18.41 -11.14
C LYS A 125 16.70 -16.93 -11.32
N VAL A 126 16.70 -16.23 -10.21
CA VAL A 126 16.90 -14.79 -10.18
C VAL A 126 18.22 -14.52 -10.89
N HIS A 127 18.16 -13.98 -12.08
CA HIS A 127 19.34 -13.49 -12.76
C HIS A 127 19.59 -12.06 -12.33
N ASP A 128 20.54 -11.86 -11.45
CA ASP A 128 21.12 -10.57 -11.09
C ASP A 128 21.85 -9.97 -12.31
N THR A 129 21.11 -9.56 -13.31
CA THR A 129 21.66 -8.77 -14.41
C THR A 129 21.03 -7.38 -14.41
N PRO A 130 21.77 -6.32 -14.78
CA PRO A 130 21.22 -4.95 -14.81
C PRO A 130 19.98 -4.78 -15.70
N ALA A 131 19.74 -5.68 -16.65
CA ALA A 131 18.52 -5.72 -17.45
C ALA A 131 17.33 -6.35 -16.69
N ALA A 132 17.59 -7.08 -15.62
CA ALA A 132 16.56 -7.69 -14.76
C ALA A 132 15.77 -6.66 -13.95
N ASP A 133 16.28 -5.43 -13.84
CA ASP A 133 15.71 -4.36 -12.99
C ASP A 133 14.33 -3.88 -13.45
N ARG A 134 13.88 -4.26 -14.63
CA ARG A 134 12.57 -3.87 -15.18
C ARG A 134 11.58 -5.03 -15.31
N LEU A 135 11.90 -6.19 -14.79
CA LEU A 135 11.07 -7.38 -14.95
C LEU A 135 10.10 -7.53 -13.79
N ALA A 136 8.85 -7.81 -14.09
CA ALA A 136 7.85 -8.11 -13.09
C ALA A 136 8.23 -9.38 -12.31
N ARG A 137 8.13 -9.32 -10.99
CA ARG A 137 8.53 -10.40 -10.07
C ARG A 137 7.37 -10.78 -9.19
N PHE A 138 7.37 -12.04 -8.77
CA PHE A 138 6.53 -12.56 -7.69
C PHE A 138 7.47 -13.03 -6.57
N GLN A 139 7.65 -12.18 -5.58
CA GLN A 139 8.56 -12.44 -4.45
C GLN A 139 7.85 -12.53 -3.11
N PHE A 140 6.63 -11.99 -3.01
CA PHE A 140 5.81 -12.11 -1.81
C PHE A 140 4.75 -13.19 -2.00
N ASP A 141 4.73 -14.13 -1.09
CA ASP A 141 3.72 -15.17 -0.99
C ASP A 141 2.90 -15.01 0.30
N GLU A 142 1.82 -15.72 0.45
CA GLU A 142 1.00 -15.70 1.66
C GLU A 142 0.89 -17.10 2.27
N VAL A 143 0.95 -17.14 3.60
CA VAL A 143 0.65 -18.33 4.37
C VAL A 143 -0.51 -18.04 5.32
N SER A 144 -1.50 -18.92 5.33
CA SER A 144 -2.71 -18.77 6.14
C SER A 144 -2.90 -19.93 7.08
N GLN A 145 -3.27 -19.67 8.33
CA GLN A 145 -3.56 -20.71 9.31
C GLN A 145 -4.73 -20.36 10.20
N LEU A 146 -5.63 -21.35 10.38
CA LEU A 146 -6.68 -21.33 11.39
C LEU A 146 -6.17 -21.94 12.70
N PHE A 147 -6.25 -21.19 13.77
CA PHE A 147 -5.91 -21.63 15.13
C PHE A 147 -7.18 -22.03 15.88
N LYS A 148 -7.62 -23.26 15.71
CA LYS A 148 -8.92 -23.76 16.24
C LYS A 148 -9.08 -23.60 17.76
N ASP A 149 -7.97 -23.71 18.51
CA ASP A 149 -7.95 -23.69 19.98
C ASP A 149 -7.48 -22.34 20.55
N ALA A 150 -7.17 -21.37 19.71
CA ALA A 150 -6.73 -20.04 20.11
C ALA A 150 -7.77 -18.98 19.75
N HIS A 151 -7.88 -18.00 20.64
CA HIS A 151 -8.72 -16.81 20.41
C HIS A 151 -7.82 -15.56 20.51
N ILE A 152 -7.94 -14.70 19.54
CA ILE A 152 -7.38 -13.36 19.53
C ILE A 152 -8.56 -12.43 19.80
N ASN A 153 -8.57 -11.74 20.93
CA ASN A 153 -9.65 -10.80 21.24
C ASN A 153 -9.24 -9.40 20.80
N LYS A 154 -10.20 -8.57 20.50
CA LYS A 154 -9.94 -7.15 20.29
C LYS A 154 -9.16 -6.57 21.48
N GLY A 155 -8.04 -5.90 21.20
CA GLY A 155 -7.13 -5.34 22.21
C GLY A 155 -5.99 -6.25 22.61
N ASP A 156 -5.96 -7.52 22.15
CA ASP A 156 -4.81 -8.40 22.37
C ASP A 156 -3.62 -7.99 21.51
N THR A 157 -2.41 -8.15 22.03
CA THR A 157 -1.19 -7.96 21.25
C THR A 157 -0.85 -9.23 20.48
N VAL A 158 -0.82 -9.13 19.14
CA VAL A 158 -0.37 -10.20 18.24
C VAL A 158 1.06 -9.93 17.82
N THR A 159 1.95 -10.91 17.98
CA THR A 159 3.37 -10.78 17.67
C THR A 159 3.80 -11.87 16.69
N ILE A 160 4.44 -11.47 15.60
CA ILE A 160 5.10 -12.36 14.63
C ILE A 160 6.61 -12.29 14.86
N THR A 161 7.25 -13.43 15.12
CA THR A 161 8.68 -13.51 15.42
C THR A 161 9.38 -14.46 14.44
N ASN A 162 10.45 -14.02 13.80
CA ASN A 162 11.30 -14.90 13.00
C ASN A 162 12.10 -15.84 13.90
N LEU A 163 11.93 -17.16 13.74
CA LEU A 163 12.65 -18.17 14.50
C LEU A 163 13.91 -18.67 13.82
N ASP A 164 14.05 -18.48 12.51
CA ASP A 164 15.14 -19.03 11.71
C ASP A 164 16.31 -18.06 11.52
N SER A 165 17.42 -18.61 11.04
CA SER A 165 18.57 -17.81 10.61
C SER A 165 18.35 -17.12 9.25
N THR A 166 17.39 -17.59 8.46
CA THR A 166 16.99 -16.99 7.20
C THR A 166 16.24 -15.69 7.51
N PRO A 167 16.63 -14.54 6.92
CA PRO A 167 15.85 -13.32 7.04
C PRO A 167 14.45 -13.50 6.44
N VAL A 168 13.45 -12.96 7.11
CA VAL A 168 12.06 -13.01 6.66
C VAL A 168 11.55 -11.59 6.49
N GLY A 169 11.13 -11.24 5.29
CA GLY A 169 10.39 -10.00 5.06
C GLY A 169 8.90 -10.21 5.33
N ILE A 170 8.29 -9.34 6.11
CA ILE A 170 6.84 -9.32 6.37
C ILE A 170 6.26 -8.04 5.78
N ASP A 171 5.24 -8.18 4.97
CA ASP A 171 4.49 -7.09 4.33
C ASP A 171 3.17 -6.85 5.05
N LEU A 172 2.23 -7.76 4.94
CA LEU A 172 0.90 -7.66 5.50
C LEU A 172 0.59 -8.80 6.47
N ILE A 173 -0.25 -8.50 7.46
CA ILE A 173 -0.88 -9.50 8.30
C ILE A 173 -2.39 -9.29 8.27
N ASP A 174 -3.16 -10.32 7.85
CA ASP A 174 -4.60 -10.33 8.00
C ASP A 174 -4.99 -11.13 9.24
N LEU A 175 -5.81 -10.55 10.10
CA LEU A 175 -6.47 -11.24 11.20
C LEU A 175 -7.94 -11.42 10.86
N GLU A 176 -8.43 -12.65 10.88
CA GLU A 176 -9.81 -13.01 10.53
C GLU A 176 -10.47 -13.85 11.63
N LYS A 177 -11.74 -13.58 11.88
CA LYS A 177 -12.58 -14.49 12.62
C LYS A 177 -13.22 -15.49 11.67
N ALA A 178 -12.54 -16.62 11.46
CA ALA A 178 -13.05 -17.67 10.61
C ALA A 178 -14.43 -18.14 11.13
N PRO A 179 -15.43 -18.27 10.26
CA PRO A 179 -16.73 -18.87 10.61
C PRO A 179 -16.57 -20.30 11.09
N ASP A 180 -17.55 -20.79 11.86
CA ASP A 180 -17.61 -22.19 12.22
C ASP A 180 -17.78 -23.08 10.97
N ALA A 181 -17.25 -24.31 11.05
CA ALA A 181 -17.38 -25.27 9.97
C ALA A 181 -18.85 -25.60 9.65
N ILE A 182 -19.18 -25.51 8.37
CA ILE A 182 -20.51 -25.84 7.86
C ILE A 182 -20.71 -27.36 7.96
N ARG A 183 -21.78 -27.78 8.59
CA ARG A 183 -22.15 -29.19 8.66
C ARG A 183 -22.72 -29.70 7.35
N GLN A 184 -22.55 -31.00 7.11
CA GLN A 184 -23.11 -31.64 5.92
C GLN A 184 -24.63 -31.37 5.78
N PRO A 185 -25.07 -30.77 4.65
CA PRO A 185 -26.50 -30.56 4.39
C PRO A 185 -27.27 -31.89 4.28
N GLU A 186 -28.49 -31.93 4.80
CA GLU A 186 -29.31 -33.18 4.80
C GLU A 186 -29.53 -33.77 3.39
N ASN A 187 -29.65 -32.90 2.36
CA ASN A 187 -29.84 -33.35 0.98
C ASN A 187 -28.54 -33.34 0.19
N SER A 188 -27.48 -33.92 0.75
CA SER A 188 -26.17 -34.02 0.10
C SER A 188 -25.61 -35.43 0.13
N VAL A 189 -24.57 -35.66 -0.64
CA VAL A 189 -23.67 -36.83 -0.55
C VAL A 189 -22.31 -36.33 -0.18
N SER A 190 -21.60 -36.96 0.74
CA SER A 190 -20.23 -36.61 1.08
C SER A 190 -19.24 -37.35 0.17
N ILE A 191 -18.13 -36.70 -0.20
CA ILE A 191 -17.05 -37.40 -0.92
C ILE A 191 -16.44 -38.52 -0.10
N THR A 192 -16.50 -38.43 1.24
CA THR A 192 -16.07 -39.52 2.15
C THR A 192 -16.92 -40.77 2.10
N ASP A 193 -18.19 -40.65 1.69
CA ASP A 193 -19.07 -41.82 1.45
C ASP A 193 -18.55 -42.68 0.28
N PHE A 194 -17.65 -42.14 -0.54
CA PHE A 194 -17.07 -42.79 -1.72
C PHE A 194 -15.58 -43.08 -1.56
N GLY A 195 -15.03 -42.91 -0.36
CA GLY A 195 -13.67 -43.31 -0.01
C GLY A 195 -12.63 -42.19 0.00
N ALA A 196 -13.01 -40.91 -0.12
CA ALA A 196 -12.12 -39.81 0.11
C ALA A 196 -11.71 -39.76 1.60
N VAL A 197 -10.43 -39.47 1.85
CA VAL A 197 -9.88 -39.42 3.21
C VAL A 197 -9.08 -38.13 3.40
N ALA A 198 -9.57 -37.28 4.28
CA ALA A 198 -8.93 -36.00 4.55
C ALA A 198 -7.51 -36.14 5.13
N ASN A 199 -6.57 -35.35 4.69
CA ASN A 199 -5.19 -35.20 5.22
C ASN A 199 -4.34 -36.49 5.18
N ASP A 200 -4.60 -37.42 4.26
CA ASP A 200 -3.82 -38.66 4.13
C ASP A 200 -2.79 -38.64 3.00
N GLY A 201 -2.77 -37.59 2.19
CA GLY A 201 -1.88 -37.41 1.05
C GLY A 201 -2.19 -38.32 -0.16
N SER A 202 -3.32 -39.01 -0.12
CA SER A 202 -3.76 -39.90 -1.20
C SER A 202 -4.62 -39.15 -2.24
N ASP A 203 -4.67 -39.65 -3.50
CA ASP A 203 -5.48 -39.05 -4.57
C ASP A 203 -6.97 -39.33 -4.38
N ASP A 204 -7.74 -38.31 -4.06
CA ASP A 204 -9.17 -38.35 -3.84
C ASP A 204 -10.01 -38.20 -5.13
N TYR A 205 -9.38 -38.10 -6.29
CA TYR A 205 -10.06 -37.85 -7.57
C TYR A 205 -11.20 -38.84 -7.85
N GLN A 206 -10.98 -40.12 -7.66
CA GLN A 206 -11.99 -41.14 -7.97
C GLN A 206 -13.20 -41.06 -7.00
N ALA A 207 -12.96 -40.81 -5.74
CA ALA A 207 -14.00 -40.63 -4.72
C ALA A 207 -14.84 -39.37 -5.00
N PHE A 208 -14.17 -38.27 -5.35
CA PHE A 208 -14.85 -37.04 -5.74
C PHE A 208 -15.74 -37.25 -6.97
N MET A 209 -15.22 -37.84 -8.04
CA MET A 209 -15.98 -38.09 -9.26
C MET A 209 -17.16 -39.04 -9.01
N ALA A 210 -17.00 -40.06 -8.17
CA ALA A 210 -18.12 -40.96 -7.78
C ALA A 210 -19.21 -40.22 -7.00
N ALA A 211 -18.84 -39.31 -6.12
CA ALA A 211 -19.79 -38.45 -5.41
C ALA A 211 -20.55 -37.52 -6.38
N ILE A 212 -19.86 -36.91 -7.34
CA ILE A 212 -20.48 -36.08 -8.41
C ILE A 212 -21.52 -36.90 -9.18
N GLU A 213 -21.17 -38.08 -9.65
CA GLU A 213 -22.10 -38.93 -10.41
C GLU A 213 -23.30 -39.38 -9.56
N SER A 214 -23.09 -39.73 -8.29
CA SER A 214 -24.15 -40.04 -7.35
C SER A 214 -25.08 -38.86 -7.09
N ALA A 215 -24.52 -37.68 -6.91
CA ALA A 215 -25.25 -36.44 -6.70
C ALA A 215 -26.15 -36.09 -7.91
N LYS A 216 -25.59 -36.18 -9.13
CA LYS A 216 -26.34 -36.01 -10.39
C LYS A 216 -27.51 -36.99 -10.49
N ALA A 217 -27.26 -38.28 -10.25
CA ALA A 217 -28.30 -39.33 -10.33
C ALA A 217 -29.40 -39.15 -9.28
N SER A 218 -29.05 -38.69 -8.08
CA SER A 218 -30.01 -38.54 -6.97
C SER A 218 -30.56 -37.11 -6.80
N LYS A 219 -30.09 -36.14 -7.61
CA LYS A 219 -30.41 -34.70 -7.53
C LYS A 219 -30.09 -34.13 -6.15
N LYS A 220 -28.98 -34.52 -5.59
CA LYS A 220 -28.44 -34.03 -4.33
C LYS A 220 -27.26 -33.09 -4.56
N SER A 221 -26.90 -32.33 -3.56
CA SER A 221 -25.62 -31.58 -3.54
C SER A 221 -24.44 -32.51 -3.17
N VAL A 222 -23.23 -32.07 -3.53
CA VAL A 222 -21.99 -32.68 -3.06
C VAL A 222 -21.47 -31.88 -1.88
N TYR A 223 -21.10 -32.57 -0.83
CA TYR A 223 -20.47 -31.99 0.36
C TYR A 223 -19.03 -32.47 0.51
N ILE A 224 -18.15 -31.55 0.78
CA ILE A 224 -16.73 -31.80 1.05
C ILE A 224 -16.45 -31.45 2.51
N PRO A 225 -16.16 -32.42 3.38
CA PRO A 225 -15.96 -32.17 4.81
C PRO A 225 -14.71 -31.36 5.12
N GLU A 226 -14.46 -31.11 6.41
CA GLU A 226 -13.23 -30.52 6.89
C GLU A 226 -12.00 -31.36 6.53
N GLY A 227 -10.93 -30.68 6.14
CA GLY A 227 -9.62 -31.25 5.83
C GLY A 227 -9.13 -30.92 4.44
N GLN A 228 -7.91 -31.37 4.13
CA GLN A 228 -7.32 -31.29 2.81
C GLN A 228 -7.58 -32.57 2.04
N PHE A 229 -8.01 -32.43 0.79
CA PHE A 229 -8.20 -33.52 -0.18
C PHE A 229 -7.29 -33.27 -1.37
N ASP A 230 -6.52 -34.29 -1.75
CA ASP A 230 -5.46 -34.19 -2.75
C ASP A 230 -5.91 -34.71 -4.11
N PHE A 231 -5.54 -33.99 -5.18
CA PHE A 231 -5.91 -34.34 -6.54
C PHE A 231 -4.67 -34.44 -7.45
N SER A 232 -4.44 -35.60 -8.01
CA SER A 232 -3.30 -35.85 -8.91
C SER A 232 -3.49 -35.26 -10.32
N ARG A 233 -4.71 -34.82 -10.66
CA ARG A 233 -5.11 -34.34 -11.99
C ARG A 233 -6.24 -33.31 -11.90
N PRO A 234 -6.49 -32.53 -12.98
CA PRO A 234 -7.64 -31.62 -13.02
C PRO A 234 -8.96 -32.38 -13.00
N ILE A 235 -9.96 -31.72 -12.45
CA ILE A 235 -11.34 -32.20 -12.42
C ILE A 235 -12.08 -31.59 -13.61
N SER A 236 -12.66 -32.41 -14.50
CA SER A 236 -13.50 -31.95 -15.61
C SER A 236 -14.94 -32.42 -15.40
N LEU A 237 -15.88 -31.46 -15.42
CA LEU A 237 -17.28 -31.68 -15.08
C LEU A 237 -18.22 -31.25 -16.21
N TYR A 238 -19.06 -32.18 -16.67
CA TYR A 238 -20.23 -31.87 -17.51
C TYR A 238 -21.51 -31.94 -16.68
N VAL A 239 -22.13 -30.78 -16.43
CA VAL A 239 -23.31 -30.66 -15.53
C VAL A 239 -24.43 -29.83 -16.18
N PRO A 240 -25.11 -30.39 -17.19
CA PRO A 240 -26.13 -29.67 -17.96
C PRO A 240 -27.42 -29.41 -17.16
N ASP A 241 -27.66 -30.15 -16.07
CA ASP A 241 -28.83 -30.03 -15.19
C ASP A 241 -28.52 -29.31 -13.87
N GLY A 242 -27.34 -28.73 -13.76
CA GLY A 242 -26.90 -28.04 -12.55
C GLY A 242 -26.30 -28.96 -11.49
N ILE A 243 -25.52 -28.38 -10.60
CA ILE A 243 -24.95 -29.04 -9.42
C ILE A 243 -24.61 -28.05 -8.35
N LYS A 244 -24.81 -28.44 -7.10
CA LYS A 244 -24.25 -27.69 -5.95
C LYS A 244 -23.12 -28.49 -5.32
N ILE A 245 -21.96 -27.85 -5.18
CA ILE A 245 -20.75 -28.39 -4.53
C ILE A 245 -20.37 -27.43 -3.41
N THR A 246 -20.37 -27.87 -2.17
CA THR A 246 -20.10 -27.04 -1.01
C THR A 246 -19.11 -27.69 -0.06
N GLY A 247 -18.13 -26.94 0.38
CA GLY A 247 -17.20 -27.34 1.44
C GLY A 247 -17.74 -27.02 2.84
N ALA A 248 -16.94 -27.34 3.85
CA ALA A 248 -17.20 -26.97 5.24
C ALA A 248 -16.83 -25.50 5.55
N GLY A 249 -16.32 -24.75 4.59
CA GLY A 249 -15.87 -23.36 4.70
C GLY A 249 -14.46 -23.18 4.13
N GLN A 250 -14.13 -21.97 3.69
CA GLN A 250 -12.81 -21.68 3.09
C GLN A 250 -11.61 -21.91 4.02
N TRP A 251 -11.83 -21.88 5.33
CA TRP A 251 -10.85 -22.19 6.36
C TRP A 251 -10.82 -23.65 6.77
N HIS A 252 -11.82 -24.43 6.38
CA HIS A 252 -12.02 -25.78 6.87
C HIS A 252 -11.83 -26.85 5.80
N THR A 253 -12.16 -26.56 4.54
CA THR A 253 -12.02 -27.49 3.42
C THR A 253 -11.01 -26.99 2.41
N LYS A 254 -10.03 -27.81 2.06
CA LYS A 254 -9.02 -27.51 1.03
C LYS A 254 -9.00 -28.60 -0.05
N LEU A 255 -9.08 -28.18 -1.31
CA LEU A 255 -8.79 -28.99 -2.49
C LEU A 255 -7.36 -28.67 -2.96
N HIS A 256 -6.43 -29.59 -2.81
CA HIS A 256 -5.03 -29.41 -3.14
C HIS A 256 -4.66 -30.18 -4.41
N PHE A 257 -4.18 -29.45 -5.43
CA PHE A 257 -3.80 -30.03 -6.71
C PHE A 257 -2.29 -30.28 -6.77
N LEU A 258 -1.88 -31.54 -6.87
CA LEU A 258 -0.49 -31.98 -6.75
C LEU A 258 0.35 -31.63 -7.98
N ASN A 259 -0.27 -31.36 -9.14
CA ASN A 259 0.37 -31.03 -10.42
C ASN A 259 1.46 -32.04 -10.85
N THR A 260 1.22 -33.31 -10.63
CA THR A 260 2.18 -34.39 -10.89
C THR A 260 2.33 -34.77 -12.37
N GLU A 261 1.42 -34.33 -13.23
CA GLU A 261 1.43 -34.64 -14.66
C GLU A 261 1.38 -33.37 -15.50
N ALA A 262 2.25 -33.29 -16.51
CA ALA A 262 2.15 -32.26 -17.54
C ALA A 262 0.82 -32.36 -18.28
N ALA A 263 0.19 -31.21 -18.58
CA ALA A 263 -1.04 -31.17 -19.34
C ALA A 263 -0.87 -31.81 -20.72
N LYS A 264 -1.84 -32.65 -21.07
CA LYS A 264 -1.98 -33.16 -22.44
C LYS A 264 -3.35 -32.69 -22.94
N TYR A 265 -3.38 -32.15 -24.14
CA TYR A 265 -4.65 -31.79 -24.78
C TYR A 265 -5.14 -32.99 -25.62
N ASP A 266 -6.41 -33.35 -25.47
CA ASP A 266 -7.04 -34.31 -26.34
C ASP A 266 -7.36 -33.72 -27.74
N ASP A 267 -7.86 -34.53 -28.66
CA ASP A 267 -8.22 -34.10 -30.03
C ASP A 267 -9.34 -33.04 -30.05
N LYS A 268 -10.02 -32.80 -28.90
CA LYS A 268 -11.06 -31.78 -28.73
C LYS A 268 -10.53 -30.48 -28.08
N GLY A 269 -9.25 -30.49 -27.67
CA GLY A 269 -8.62 -29.35 -27.04
C GLY A 269 -8.84 -29.27 -25.51
N TYR A 270 -9.31 -30.35 -24.86
CA TYR A 270 -9.41 -30.41 -23.41
C TYR A 270 -8.08 -30.86 -22.80
N ALA A 271 -7.69 -30.18 -21.74
CA ALA A 271 -6.48 -30.53 -21.00
C ALA A 271 -6.68 -31.79 -20.15
N SER A 272 -5.75 -32.73 -20.23
CA SER A 272 -5.72 -33.93 -19.39
C SER A 272 -4.68 -33.92 -18.28
N GLY A 273 -3.91 -32.86 -18.16
CA GLY A 273 -2.94 -32.63 -17.09
C GLY A 273 -3.14 -31.25 -16.48
N GLY A 274 -2.48 -30.95 -15.37
CA GLY A 274 -2.63 -29.71 -14.64
C GLY A 274 -3.44 -29.83 -13.38
N GLY A 275 -4.10 -28.76 -12.96
CA GLY A 275 -4.90 -28.69 -11.73
C GLY A 275 -6.18 -27.88 -11.92
N GLY A 276 -7.00 -27.87 -10.89
CA GLY A 276 -8.24 -27.09 -10.83
C GLY A 276 -9.48 -27.81 -11.36
N ILE A 277 -10.58 -27.07 -11.42
CA ILE A 277 -11.91 -27.56 -11.86
C ILE A 277 -12.28 -26.88 -13.17
N THR A 278 -12.53 -27.69 -14.20
CA THR A 278 -13.02 -27.21 -15.50
C THR A 278 -14.46 -27.64 -15.72
N PHE A 279 -15.32 -26.68 -16.03
CA PHE A 279 -16.71 -26.96 -16.43
C PHE A 279 -16.78 -27.03 -17.95
N GLU A 280 -17.24 -28.19 -18.47
CA GLU A 280 -17.32 -28.42 -19.89
C GLU A 280 -18.46 -27.60 -20.53
N PRO A 281 -18.34 -27.26 -21.83
CA PRO A 281 -19.35 -26.48 -22.53
C PRO A 281 -20.74 -27.09 -22.45
N GLY A 282 -21.72 -26.26 -22.07
CA GLY A 282 -23.11 -26.69 -21.84
C GLY A 282 -23.46 -26.97 -20.39
N SER A 283 -22.50 -26.86 -19.49
CA SER A 283 -22.76 -26.82 -18.04
C SER A 283 -23.47 -25.52 -17.64
N LYS A 284 -24.33 -25.56 -16.62
CA LYS A 284 -25.09 -24.40 -16.11
C LYS A 284 -25.61 -24.67 -14.69
N ASP A 285 -26.25 -23.68 -14.08
CA ASP A 285 -26.82 -23.75 -12.73
C ASP A 285 -25.86 -24.37 -11.71
N ILE A 286 -24.62 -23.90 -11.72
CA ILE A 286 -23.52 -24.37 -10.86
C ILE A 286 -23.48 -23.50 -9.62
N ASP A 287 -23.49 -24.14 -8.45
CA ASP A 287 -23.28 -23.48 -7.15
C ASP A 287 -22.04 -24.12 -6.51
N LEU A 288 -20.92 -23.39 -6.53
CA LEU A 288 -19.62 -23.85 -6.01
C LEU A 288 -19.12 -22.88 -4.94
N GLY A 289 -18.88 -23.37 -3.73
CA GLY A 289 -18.39 -22.49 -2.67
C GLY A 289 -18.03 -23.14 -1.35
N ASN A 290 -17.71 -22.30 -0.38
CA ASN A 290 -17.37 -22.68 1.00
C ASN A 290 -16.15 -23.61 1.08
N LEU A 291 -15.10 -23.32 0.31
CA LEU A 291 -13.86 -24.13 0.31
C LEU A 291 -12.66 -23.28 -0.14
N SER A 292 -11.48 -23.81 0.05
CA SER A 292 -10.25 -23.29 -0.55
C SER A 292 -9.68 -24.25 -1.60
N MET A 293 -8.96 -23.68 -2.54
CA MET A 293 -8.25 -24.40 -3.61
C MET A 293 -6.83 -23.87 -3.72
N ASP A 294 -5.84 -24.75 -3.77
CA ASP A 294 -4.47 -24.40 -4.09
C ASP A 294 -3.79 -25.46 -4.98
N SER A 295 -2.61 -25.14 -5.49
CA SER A 295 -1.86 -26.06 -6.31
C SER A 295 -0.36 -26.00 -6.03
N ASN A 296 0.37 -27.03 -6.46
CA ASN A 296 1.83 -27.08 -6.43
C ASN A 296 2.48 -26.42 -7.67
N LEU A 297 1.77 -25.53 -8.36
CA LEU A 297 2.33 -24.78 -9.47
C LEU A 297 3.47 -23.86 -8.97
N ASN A 298 4.58 -23.86 -9.65
CA ASN A 298 5.74 -23.02 -9.33
C ASN A 298 6.22 -22.19 -10.54
N SER A 299 5.48 -22.19 -11.64
CA SER A 299 5.82 -21.48 -12.86
C SER A 299 4.61 -21.37 -13.79
N ARG A 300 4.47 -20.25 -14.49
CA ARG A 300 3.46 -20.05 -15.55
C ARG A 300 3.79 -20.82 -16.84
N HIS A 301 4.99 -21.33 -16.98
CA HIS A 301 5.57 -21.75 -18.27
C HIS A 301 5.41 -23.19 -18.68
N ASP A 302 4.52 -23.93 -18.10
CA ASP A 302 4.20 -25.20 -18.72
C ASP A 302 3.14 -24.99 -19.81
N GLU A 303 3.55 -24.66 -21.04
CA GLU A 303 2.66 -24.53 -22.22
C GLU A 303 1.76 -25.74 -22.44
N LYS A 304 2.03 -26.85 -21.78
CA LYS A 304 1.31 -28.09 -21.89
C LYS A 304 0.35 -28.32 -20.73
N ALA A 305 0.30 -27.40 -19.77
CA ALA A 305 -0.49 -27.52 -18.58
C ALA A 305 -1.57 -26.42 -18.51
N ASN A 306 -2.79 -26.80 -18.24
CA ASN A 306 -3.86 -25.87 -17.94
C ASN A 306 -4.06 -25.86 -16.41
N TYR A 307 -3.41 -24.94 -15.72
CA TYR A 307 -3.47 -24.82 -14.26
C TYR A 307 -4.33 -23.64 -13.85
N LYS A 308 -5.61 -23.69 -14.18
CA LYS A 308 -6.56 -22.67 -13.74
C LYS A 308 -7.39 -23.21 -12.58
N GLY A 309 -7.52 -22.43 -11.52
CA GLY A 309 -8.30 -22.84 -10.36
C GLY A 309 -9.71 -23.27 -10.77
N ILE A 310 -10.47 -22.39 -11.40
CA ILE A 310 -11.77 -22.68 -12.01
C ILE A 310 -11.77 -22.20 -13.46
N SER A 311 -12.23 -23.05 -14.37
CA SER A 311 -12.25 -22.69 -15.78
C SER A 311 -13.43 -23.29 -16.56
N GLY A 312 -13.58 -22.90 -17.82
CA GLY A 312 -14.57 -23.42 -18.75
C GLY A 312 -15.79 -22.53 -18.91
N THR A 313 -16.95 -23.12 -19.12
CA THR A 313 -18.22 -22.41 -19.29
C THR A 313 -19.18 -22.74 -18.16
N LEU A 314 -19.59 -21.74 -17.44
CA LEU A 314 -20.58 -21.83 -16.37
C LEU A 314 -21.87 -21.15 -16.82
N GLY A 315 -22.76 -21.83 -17.46
CA GLY A 315 -23.96 -21.26 -18.02
C GLY A 315 -24.82 -20.46 -17.04
N THR A 316 -25.99 -20.07 -17.48
CA THR A 316 -26.92 -19.22 -16.72
C THR A 316 -27.19 -19.76 -15.32
N GLY A 317 -27.33 -18.87 -14.34
CA GLY A 317 -27.69 -19.24 -12.96
C GLY A 317 -26.53 -19.74 -12.11
N SER A 318 -25.32 -19.66 -12.61
CA SER A 318 -24.14 -20.16 -11.88
C SER A 318 -23.58 -19.15 -10.89
N SER A 319 -23.04 -19.66 -9.78
CA SER A 319 -22.37 -18.90 -8.72
C SER A 319 -21.10 -19.59 -8.22
N ILE A 320 -20.10 -18.76 -7.93
CA ILE A 320 -18.89 -19.13 -7.20
C ILE A 320 -18.84 -18.20 -5.99
N HIS A 321 -18.78 -18.73 -4.77
CA HIS A 321 -18.90 -17.89 -3.59
C HIS A 321 -18.17 -18.45 -2.38
N ASP A 322 -17.76 -17.55 -1.47
CA ASP A 322 -17.11 -17.91 -0.21
C ASP A 322 -15.94 -18.89 -0.44
N ILE A 323 -15.08 -18.57 -1.41
CA ILE A 323 -14.00 -19.43 -1.90
C ILE A 323 -12.65 -18.71 -1.80
N LYS A 324 -11.62 -19.49 -1.46
CA LYS A 324 -10.22 -19.01 -1.55
C LYS A 324 -9.52 -19.80 -2.66
N ILE A 325 -8.82 -19.09 -3.59
CA ILE A 325 -8.08 -19.69 -4.72
C ILE A 325 -6.70 -19.08 -4.80
N GLU A 326 -5.67 -19.91 -4.73
CA GLU A 326 -4.27 -19.48 -4.75
C GLU A 326 -3.33 -20.45 -5.46
N HIS A 327 -2.20 -19.97 -5.97
CA HIS A 327 -1.12 -20.73 -6.62
C HIS A 327 -1.57 -21.50 -7.88
N PHE A 328 -2.45 -20.91 -8.67
CA PHE A 328 -2.74 -21.37 -10.03
C PHE A 328 -2.13 -20.44 -11.07
N GLU A 329 -2.17 -20.83 -12.35
CA GLU A 329 -1.82 -19.92 -13.45
C GLU A 329 -2.80 -18.73 -13.43
N ALA A 330 -4.10 -18.99 -13.37
CA ALA A 330 -5.14 -18.00 -13.11
C ALA A 330 -6.12 -18.56 -12.07
N GLY A 331 -6.64 -17.70 -11.21
CA GLY A 331 -7.62 -18.11 -10.20
C GLY A 331 -8.91 -18.62 -10.87
N VAL A 332 -9.56 -17.77 -11.64
CA VAL A 332 -10.77 -18.10 -12.41
C VAL A 332 -10.63 -17.63 -13.84
N TRP A 333 -10.82 -18.52 -14.81
CA TRP A 333 -10.74 -18.22 -16.23
C TRP A 333 -11.95 -18.77 -16.99
N ILE A 334 -12.90 -17.91 -17.30
CA ILE A 334 -14.18 -18.32 -17.89
C ILE A 334 -14.17 -18.09 -19.40
N GLY A 335 -14.32 -19.19 -20.19
CA GLY A 335 -14.38 -19.14 -21.63
C GLY A 335 -14.35 -20.52 -22.27
N ASP A 336 -14.90 -20.64 -23.48
CA ASP A 336 -14.88 -21.89 -24.30
C ASP A 336 -13.72 -21.87 -25.29
N TYR A 337 -12.65 -22.55 -24.95
CA TYR A 337 -11.48 -22.73 -25.81
C TYR A 337 -11.55 -24.02 -26.67
N SER A 338 -12.68 -24.69 -26.69
CA SER A 338 -12.87 -25.87 -27.51
C SER A 338 -12.83 -25.53 -29.01
N LYS A 339 -12.51 -26.53 -29.84
CA LYS A 339 -12.57 -26.39 -31.31
C LYS A 339 -13.97 -26.49 -31.86
N ASN A 340 -15.00 -26.64 -31.01
CA ASN A 340 -16.39 -26.74 -31.37
C ASN A 340 -16.93 -25.39 -31.87
N LYS A 341 -17.86 -25.42 -32.81
CA LYS A 341 -18.50 -24.20 -33.32
C LYS A 341 -20.01 -24.40 -33.38
N PRO A 342 -20.81 -23.47 -32.94
CA PRO A 342 -20.46 -22.20 -32.27
C PRO A 342 -19.86 -22.44 -30.87
N LEU A 343 -19.07 -21.48 -30.40
CA LEU A 343 -18.57 -21.48 -29.02
C LEU A 343 -19.74 -21.26 -28.06
N ASN A 344 -19.69 -21.95 -26.93
CA ASN A 344 -20.55 -21.63 -25.79
C ASN A 344 -19.95 -20.41 -25.07
N TYR A 345 -20.79 -19.66 -24.42
CA TYR A 345 -20.31 -18.58 -23.55
C TYR A 345 -21.07 -18.62 -22.22
N THR A 346 -20.48 -18.08 -21.20
CA THR A 346 -21.07 -17.90 -19.88
C THR A 346 -21.96 -16.68 -19.88
N ASP A 347 -23.15 -16.80 -19.32
CA ASP A 347 -24.15 -15.73 -19.24
C ASP A 347 -24.75 -15.68 -17.84
N GLY A 348 -24.44 -14.61 -17.07
CA GLY A 348 -25.01 -14.40 -15.74
C GLY A 348 -24.30 -15.15 -14.61
N LEU A 349 -22.98 -15.36 -14.68
CA LEU A 349 -22.17 -15.86 -13.56
C LEU A 349 -22.03 -14.81 -12.48
N THR A 350 -22.18 -15.19 -11.22
CA THR A 350 -21.80 -14.35 -10.07
C THR A 350 -20.65 -14.98 -9.31
N ILE A 351 -19.58 -14.21 -9.10
CA ILE A 351 -18.49 -14.53 -8.20
C ILE A 351 -18.57 -13.57 -7.01
N SER A 352 -18.70 -14.10 -5.79
CA SER A 352 -18.90 -13.26 -4.61
C SER A 352 -18.17 -13.77 -3.38
N ASN A 353 -17.76 -12.85 -2.49
CA ASN A 353 -17.06 -13.16 -1.24
C ASN A 353 -15.84 -14.07 -1.49
N ALA A 354 -15.16 -13.89 -2.64
CA ALA A 354 -14.02 -14.70 -3.01
C ALA A 354 -12.71 -14.04 -2.56
N THR A 355 -11.77 -14.88 -2.15
CA THR A 355 -10.38 -14.51 -1.88
C THR A 355 -9.52 -15.17 -2.96
N ILE A 356 -9.06 -14.39 -3.96
CA ILE A 356 -8.30 -14.90 -5.11
C ILE A 356 -6.93 -14.23 -5.11
N ARG A 357 -5.93 -14.99 -4.69
CA ARG A 357 -4.63 -14.43 -4.37
C ARG A 357 -3.49 -15.25 -4.97
N ASN A 358 -2.35 -14.60 -5.17
CA ASN A 358 -1.05 -15.25 -5.48
C ASN A 358 -1.11 -16.21 -6.67
N ASN A 359 -1.89 -15.86 -7.72
CA ASN A 359 -1.89 -16.59 -8.97
C ASN A 359 -0.88 -15.99 -9.96
N PHE A 360 -0.28 -16.81 -10.82
CA PHE A 360 0.80 -16.38 -11.72
C PHE A 360 0.33 -15.59 -12.95
N ALA A 361 -0.97 -15.51 -13.16
CA ALA A 361 -1.62 -14.66 -14.16
C ALA A 361 -2.83 -13.96 -13.53
N ASP A 362 -3.96 -13.90 -14.25
CA ASP A 362 -5.16 -13.18 -13.80
C ASP A 362 -5.75 -13.75 -12.51
N GLY A 363 -6.31 -12.86 -11.70
CA GLY A 363 -7.20 -13.30 -10.62
C GLY A 363 -8.48 -13.87 -11.18
N VAL A 364 -9.26 -13.06 -11.92
CA VAL A 364 -10.48 -13.48 -12.63
C VAL A 364 -10.45 -12.97 -14.07
N ASN A 365 -10.66 -13.85 -15.04
CA ASN A 365 -10.77 -13.48 -16.45
C ASN A 365 -12.11 -13.96 -17.05
N PHE A 366 -12.96 -13.01 -17.42
CA PHE A 366 -14.17 -13.23 -18.21
C PHE A 366 -13.83 -13.16 -19.70
N ALA A 367 -13.44 -14.29 -20.27
CA ALA A 367 -12.99 -14.38 -21.67
C ALA A 367 -14.09 -14.92 -22.60
N GLN A 368 -13.81 -14.95 -23.90
CA GLN A 368 -14.59 -15.63 -24.93
C GLN A 368 -16.08 -15.31 -24.92
N GLY A 369 -16.43 -14.02 -24.75
CA GLY A 369 -17.81 -13.56 -24.81
C GLY A 369 -18.63 -13.79 -23.53
N THR A 370 -18.00 -14.10 -22.41
CA THR A 370 -18.66 -14.10 -21.09
C THR A 370 -19.42 -12.80 -20.88
N SER A 371 -20.70 -12.88 -20.54
CA SER A 371 -21.61 -11.73 -20.50
C SER A 371 -22.47 -11.74 -19.25
N ASN A 372 -23.03 -10.55 -18.91
CA ASN A 372 -23.96 -10.35 -17.78
C ASN A 372 -23.46 -10.92 -16.46
N SER A 373 -22.14 -11.02 -16.33
CA SER A 373 -21.46 -11.68 -15.20
C SER A 373 -20.88 -10.66 -14.24
N THR A 374 -20.82 -10.99 -12.96
CA THR A 374 -20.43 -10.06 -11.91
C THR A 374 -19.40 -10.68 -10.99
N VAL A 375 -18.34 -9.91 -10.68
CA VAL A 375 -17.48 -10.15 -9.51
C VAL A 375 -17.83 -9.08 -8.47
N ILE A 376 -18.19 -9.51 -7.28
CA ILE A 376 -18.63 -8.60 -6.23
C ILE A 376 -18.11 -9.00 -4.85
N ASN A 377 -17.80 -8.00 -4.03
CA ASN A 377 -17.36 -8.18 -2.63
C ASN A 377 -16.25 -9.22 -2.48
N SER A 378 -15.22 -9.15 -3.35
CA SER A 378 -14.12 -10.12 -3.40
C SER A 378 -12.77 -9.44 -3.23
N ASN A 379 -11.82 -10.12 -2.57
CA ASN A 379 -10.44 -9.67 -2.46
C ASN A 379 -9.57 -10.38 -3.49
N ILE A 380 -8.91 -9.59 -4.31
CA ILE A 380 -8.08 -10.01 -5.44
C ILE A 380 -6.68 -9.43 -5.22
N ARG A 381 -5.74 -10.25 -4.71
CA ARG A 381 -4.42 -9.77 -4.25
C ARG A 381 -3.27 -10.55 -4.89
N GLY A 382 -2.20 -9.85 -5.23
CA GLY A 382 -0.91 -10.48 -5.60
C GLY A 382 -0.97 -11.35 -6.85
N ASN A 383 -1.87 -11.06 -7.80
CA ASN A 383 -1.95 -11.83 -9.05
C ASN A 383 -0.99 -11.28 -10.11
N GLY A 384 -0.51 -12.15 -10.97
CA GLY A 384 0.61 -11.86 -11.87
C GLY A 384 0.27 -11.17 -13.17
N ASP A 385 -0.98 -11.16 -13.58
CA ASP A 385 -1.51 -10.40 -14.70
C ASP A 385 -2.65 -9.51 -14.18
N ASP A 386 -3.71 -9.24 -14.93
CA ASP A 386 -4.78 -8.40 -14.44
C ASP A 386 -5.50 -9.03 -13.23
N GLY A 387 -5.80 -8.23 -12.21
CA GLY A 387 -6.53 -8.73 -11.04
C GLY A 387 -7.92 -9.21 -11.43
N LEU A 388 -8.72 -8.33 -12.04
CA LEU A 388 -10.02 -8.64 -12.63
C LEU A 388 -10.02 -8.23 -14.09
N THR A 389 -10.50 -9.08 -14.99
CA THR A 389 -10.53 -8.70 -16.40
C THR A 389 -11.73 -9.21 -17.14
N THR A 390 -12.14 -8.48 -18.16
CA THR A 390 -13.06 -8.95 -19.20
C THR A 390 -12.39 -8.81 -20.56
N TRP A 391 -12.28 -9.92 -21.27
CA TRP A 391 -11.61 -9.98 -22.56
C TRP A 391 -12.54 -10.53 -23.64
N SER A 392 -13.07 -9.63 -24.46
CA SER A 392 -13.92 -9.98 -25.59
C SER A 392 -13.10 -10.58 -26.73
N SER A 393 -12.42 -11.69 -26.46
CA SER A 393 -11.60 -12.38 -27.44
C SER A 393 -12.40 -13.32 -28.31
N HIS A 394 -11.93 -13.56 -29.55
CA HIS A 394 -12.56 -14.50 -30.48
C HIS A 394 -11.70 -15.70 -30.87
N HIS A 395 -10.47 -15.76 -30.42
CA HIS A 395 -9.52 -16.86 -30.56
C HIS A 395 -9.65 -17.61 -31.91
N GLU A 396 -9.47 -16.90 -33.04
CA GLU A 396 -9.64 -17.36 -34.42
C GLU A 396 -11.09 -17.62 -34.88
N ASN A 397 -12.09 -17.41 -34.01
CA ASN A 397 -13.50 -17.56 -34.36
C ASN A 397 -14.20 -16.22 -34.51
N THR A 398 -14.28 -15.69 -35.73
CA THR A 398 -14.90 -14.40 -36.04
C THR A 398 -16.38 -14.29 -35.69
N ASN A 399 -17.04 -15.39 -35.30
CA ASN A 399 -18.45 -15.43 -34.90
C ASN A 399 -18.60 -15.67 -33.38
N ALA A 400 -17.55 -15.46 -32.58
CA ALA A 400 -17.66 -15.53 -31.14
C ALA A 400 -18.61 -14.43 -30.61
N HIS A 401 -19.29 -14.72 -29.52
CA HIS A 401 -20.13 -13.73 -28.83
C HIS A 401 -19.25 -12.59 -28.31
N VAL A 402 -19.73 -11.36 -28.42
CA VAL A 402 -19.07 -10.20 -27.85
C VAL A 402 -19.37 -10.16 -26.36
N ALA A 403 -18.36 -9.99 -25.51
CA ALA A 403 -18.56 -9.84 -24.08
C ALA A 403 -19.37 -8.57 -23.78
N GLU A 404 -20.42 -8.69 -22.97
CA GLU A 404 -21.27 -7.57 -22.63
C GLU A 404 -21.77 -7.56 -21.19
N ASN A 405 -21.95 -6.36 -20.62
CA ASN A 405 -22.55 -6.11 -19.32
C ASN A 405 -21.86 -6.85 -18.15
N ASN A 406 -20.55 -7.05 -18.21
CA ASN A 406 -19.82 -7.60 -17.09
C ASN A 406 -19.55 -6.51 -16.07
N ARG A 407 -19.59 -6.85 -14.80
CA ARG A 407 -19.55 -5.89 -13.71
C ARG A 407 -18.51 -6.29 -12.66
N PHE A 408 -17.70 -5.34 -12.24
CA PHE A 408 -16.74 -5.48 -11.14
C PHE A 408 -17.10 -4.47 -10.04
N LEU A 409 -17.71 -4.97 -8.96
CA LEU A 409 -18.39 -4.12 -7.98
C LEU A 409 -17.92 -4.40 -6.55
N ASN A 410 -17.60 -3.35 -5.79
CA ASN A 410 -17.25 -3.46 -4.38
C ASN A 410 -16.12 -4.49 -4.11
N ASN A 411 -15.12 -4.59 -4.99
CA ASN A 411 -13.99 -5.48 -4.81
C ASN A 411 -12.79 -4.72 -4.27
N THR A 412 -11.96 -5.38 -3.47
CA THR A 412 -10.60 -4.91 -3.17
C THR A 412 -9.64 -5.61 -4.13
N VAL A 413 -8.96 -4.82 -4.99
CA VAL A 413 -8.02 -5.31 -5.99
C VAL A 413 -6.67 -4.68 -5.71
N GLU A 414 -5.68 -5.49 -5.34
CA GLU A 414 -4.45 -4.97 -4.79
C GLU A 414 -3.21 -5.79 -5.14
N LEU A 415 -2.05 -5.14 -5.13
CA LEU A 415 -0.73 -5.78 -5.26
C LEU A 415 -0.58 -6.64 -6.52
N GLY A 416 -1.18 -6.19 -7.64
CA GLY A 416 -0.91 -6.77 -8.96
C GLY A 416 0.54 -6.50 -9.35
N TRP A 417 1.33 -7.57 -9.54
CA TRP A 417 2.78 -7.41 -9.70
C TRP A 417 3.25 -7.25 -11.15
N ARG A 418 2.39 -7.36 -12.16
CA ARG A 418 2.77 -7.19 -13.57
C ARG A 418 1.83 -6.34 -14.41
N ALA A 419 0.52 -6.46 -14.26
CA ALA A 419 -0.47 -5.79 -15.10
C ALA A 419 -1.47 -4.97 -14.28
N ALA A 420 -2.59 -4.57 -14.85
CA ALA A 420 -3.54 -3.68 -14.21
C ALA A 420 -4.32 -4.37 -13.08
N GLY A 421 -4.81 -3.59 -12.13
CA GLY A 421 -5.77 -4.09 -11.15
C GLY A 421 -7.04 -4.59 -11.84
N ILE A 422 -7.65 -3.77 -12.69
CA ILE A 422 -8.84 -4.14 -13.48
C ILE A 422 -8.61 -3.84 -14.95
N GLY A 423 -8.73 -4.86 -15.82
CA GLY A 423 -8.53 -4.77 -17.26
C GLY A 423 -9.81 -4.96 -18.06
N ILE A 424 -10.11 -4.03 -18.99
CA ILE A 424 -11.23 -4.13 -19.94
C ILE A 424 -10.67 -4.17 -21.35
N PHE A 425 -10.78 -5.32 -21.99
CA PHE A 425 -10.24 -5.58 -23.33
C PHE A 425 -11.36 -5.88 -24.32
N GLY A 426 -12.11 -4.85 -24.68
CA GLY A 426 -13.22 -4.95 -25.59
C GLY A 426 -14.56 -5.25 -24.95
N GLY A 427 -15.57 -5.42 -25.80
CA GLY A 427 -16.95 -5.62 -25.39
C GLY A 427 -17.74 -4.33 -25.22
N LYS A 428 -18.85 -4.37 -24.52
CA LYS A 428 -19.77 -3.23 -24.32
C LYS A 428 -20.53 -3.33 -23.00
N GLY A 429 -20.94 -2.18 -22.48
CA GLY A 429 -21.80 -2.11 -21.29
C GLY A 429 -21.17 -2.59 -20.00
N HIS A 430 -19.82 -2.62 -19.92
CA HIS A 430 -19.13 -3.04 -18.71
C HIS A 430 -19.14 -1.95 -17.65
N GLU A 431 -19.15 -2.35 -16.38
CA GLU A 431 -19.19 -1.44 -15.23
C GLU A 431 -18.09 -1.81 -14.22
N VAL A 432 -17.34 -0.80 -13.79
CA VAL A 432 -16.33 -0.89 -12.73
C VAL A 432 -16.69 0.14 -11.67
N ALA A 433 -17.21 -0.29 -10.51
CA ALA A 433 -17.74 0.66 -9.54
C ALA A 433 -17.53 0.27 -8.08
N ASN A 434 -17.33 1.27 -7.23
CA ASN A 434 -17.18 1.14 -5.77
C ASN A 434 -16.05 0.19 -5.35
N ASN A 435 -15.02 0.01 -6.18
CA ASN A 435 -13.88 -0.82 -5.85
C ASN A 435 -12.83 -0.01 -5.09
N LEU A 436 -12.11 -0.68 -4.20
CA LEU A 436 -10.82 -0.23 -3.69
C LEU A 436 -9.74 -0.89 -4.56
N ILE A 437 -8.96 -0.09 -5.28
CA ILE A 437 -7.92 -0.56 -6.19
C ILE A 437 -6.61 0.06 -5.72
N LYS A 438 -5.69 -0.75 -5.21
CA LYS A 438 -4.49 -0.20 -4.58
C LYS A 438 -3.21 -0.98 -4.88
N ASP A 439 -2.08 -0.27 -4.82
CA ASP A 439 -0.72 -0.82 -4.87
C ASP A 439 -0.42 -1.63 -6.15
N ASN A 440 -1.00 -1.22 -7.30
CA ASN A 440 -0.69 -1.80 -8.61
C ASN A 440 0.43 -0.97 -9.29
N ALA A 441 1.63 -1.05 -8.72
CA ALA A 441 2.75 -0.18 -9.04
C ALA A 441 3.45 -0.42 -10.38
N ASN A 442 3.18 -1.54 -11.06
CA ASN A 442 3.82 -1.87 -12.35
C ASN A 442 2.94 -1.57 -13.56
N TRP A 443 1.69 -1.16 -13.32
CA TRP A 443 0.72 -0.73 -14.32
C TRP A 443 -0.32 0.19 -13.70
N GLY A 444 -1.45 0.45 -14.40
CA GLY A 444 -2.55 1.25 -13.85
C GLY A 444 -3.49 0.44 -12.94
N GLY A 445 -4.25 1.14 -12.13
CA GLY A 445 -5.35 0.53 -11.35
C GLY A 445 -6.44 0.00 -12.26
N VAL A 446 -6.93 0.80 -13.21
CA VAL A 446 -7.91 0.42 -14.23
C VAL A 446 -7.34 0.64 -15.62
N ARG A 447 -7.48 -0.34 -16.48
CA ARG A 447 -7.03 -0.28 -17.88
C ARG A 447 -8.14 -0.58 -18.87
N LEU A 448 -8.34 0.31 -19.83
CA LEU A 448 -9.21 0.10 -20.99
C LEU A 448 -8.34 0.06 -22.24
N ASN A 449 -8.34 -1.06 -22.96
CA ASN A 449 -7.37 -1.28 -24.03
C ASN A 449 -7.98 -1.95 -25.25
N THR A 450 -7.60 -1.46 -26.43
CA THR A 450 -8.06 -1.95 -27.73
C THR A 450 -6.97 -2.69 -28.54
N VAL A 451 -5.80 -2.94 -27.93
CA VAL A 451 -4.58 -3.33 -28.66
C VAL A 451 -4.45 -4.85 -28.91
N PHE A 452 -5.28 -5.70 -28.34
CA PHE A 452 -5.11 -7.14 -28.44
C PHE A 452 -5.61 -7.75 -29.76
N LYS A 453 -4.79 -8.58 -30.37
CA LYS A 453 -4.93 -9.23 -31.67
C LYS A 453 -6.24 -9.97 -31.90
N ASN A 454 -6.72 -10.63 -30.89
CA ASN A 454 -7.89 -11.50 -30.98
C ASN A 454 -9.09 -10.89 -30.25
N SER A 455 -9.10 -9.58 -30.05
CA SER A 455 -10.24 -8.88 -29.50
C SER A 455 -11.21 -8.49 -30.61
N HIS A 456 -12.45 -8.94 -30.51
CA HIS A 456 -13.50 -8.45 -31.38
C HIS A 456 -13.88 -7.05 -31.01
N ASN A 457 -14.07 -6.31 -32.08
CA ASN A 457 -14.68 -5.01 -32.14
C ASN A 457 -15.12 -4.50 -30.81
N PHE A 458 -14.41 -3.50 -30.36
CA PHE A 458 -14.90 -2.58 -29.35
C PHE A 458 -16.11 -1.86 -29.96
N ASP A 459 -17.22 -2.55 -30.11
CA ASP A 459 -18.47 -1.90 -30.48
C ASP A 459 -19.11 -1.32 -29.23
N PHE A 460 -18.56 -0.20 -28.80
CA PHE A 460 -19.13 0.63 -27.74
C PHE A 460 -20.33 1.46 -28.26
N ASN A 461 -20.92 1.10 -29.36
CA ASN A 461 -21.78 2.00 -30.13
C ASN A 461 -23.08 2.41 -29.42
N ASP A 462 -23.64 1.59 -28.54
CA ASP A 462 -24.94 1.88 -27.92
C ASP A 462 -24.92 1.85 -26.37
N THR A 463 -24.06 1.07 -25.75
CA THR A 463 -23.90 1.01 -24.30
C THR A 463 -22.42 1.09 -23.96
N GLY A 464 -22.00 2.23 -23.43
CA GLY A 464 -20.60 2.51 -23.10
C GLY A 464 -20.06 1.70 -21.92
N ILE A 465 -18.78 1.89 -21.63
CA ILE A 465 -18.14 1.39 -20.41
C ILE A 465 -18.20 2.50 -19.37
N SER A 466 -18.51 2.13 -18.12
CA SER A 466 -18.55 3.03 -16.99
C SER A 466 -17.52 2.63 -15.92
N VAL A 467 -16.69 3.58 -15.54
CA VAL A 467 -15.73 3.46 -14.43
C VAL A 467 -16.04 4.57 -13.45
N HIS A 468 -16.66 4.25 -12.31
CA HIS A 468 -17.15 5.30 -11.41
C HIS A 468 -17.14 4.91 -9.94
N ASP A 469 -17.10 5.94 -9.10
CA ASP A 469 -17.16 5.78 -7.64
C ASP A 469 -16.11 4.80 -7.10
N ASN A 470 -14.93 4.70 -7.72
CA ASN A 470 -13.84 3.86 -7.24
C ASN A 470 -12.85 4.70 -6.43
N LEU A 471 -12.21 4.06 -5.46
CA LEU A 471 -11.04 4.58 -4.76
C LEU A 471 -9.78 3.87 -5.30
N LEU A 472 -8.89 4.65 -5.93
CA LEU A 472 -7.64 4.15 -6.50
C LEU A 472 -6.47 4.73 -5.69
N VAL A 473 -5.65 3.89 -5.08
CA VAL A 473 -4.56 4.29 -4.18
C VAL A 473 -3.24 3.69 -4.66
N ASN A 474 -2.17 4.47 -4.75
CA ASN A 474 -0.83 4.00 -5.12
C ASN A 474 -0.81 3.21 -6.43
N ASN A 475 -1.52 3.65 -7.45
CA ASN A 475 -1.53 3.00 -8.76
C ASN A 475 -0.76 3.83 -9.79
N GLY A 476 -0.39 3.18 -10.89
CA GLY A 476 0.33 3.81 -11.98
C GLY A 476 1.84 3.63 -11.91
N THR A 477 2.54 4.07 -12.95
CA THR A 477 4.00 4.00 -13.03
C THR A 477 4.52 4.97 -14.11
N ASN A 478 5.69 5.54 -13.92
CA ASN A 478 6.41 6.29 -14.97
C ASN A 478 7.16 5.37 -15.92
N ALA A 479 7.33 4.10 -15.57
CA ALA A 479 7.97 3.11 -16.42
C ALA A 479 7.37 1.70 -16.18
N ASP A 480 6.38 1.31 -16.99
CA ASP A 480 5.88 -0.07 -17.00
C ASP A 480 6.99 -1.05 -17.47
N THR A 481 6.70 -2.34 -17.52
CA THR A 481 7.64 -3.37 -18.01
C THR A 481 8.18 -3.09 -19.44
N TYR A 482 7.56 -2.15 -20.15
CA TYR A 482 7.98 -1.70 -21.49
C TYR A 482 8.52 -0.26 -21.49
N GLY A 483 8.74 0.35 -20.34
CA GLY A 483 9.25 1.72 -20.19
C GLY A 483 8.23 2.81 -20.54
N ARG A 484 6.91 2.57 -20.34
CA ARG A 484 5.84 3.51 -20.67
C ARG A 484 5.17 4.06 -19.41
N VAL A 485 4.79 5.32 -19.47
CA VAL A 485 3.99 5.96 -18.41
C VAL A 485 2.57 5.39 -18.40
N LYS A 486 2.07 5.03 -17.22
CA LYS A 486 0.73 4.51 -16.98
C LYS A 486 0.11 5.21 -15.78
N GLY A 487 -1.03 5.87 -15.96
CA GLY A 487 -1.79 6.48 -14.88
C GLY A 487 -2.55 5.46 -14.03
N SER A 488 -3.16 5.92 -12.96
CA SER A 488 -4.10 5.11 -12.16
C SER A 488 -5.24 4.58 -13.03
N ILE A 489 -5.68 5.35 -14.04
CA ILE A 489 -6.58 4.89 -15.09
C ILE A 489 -5.87 5.04 -16.45
N ASP A 490 -5.72 3.95 -17.17
CA ASP A 490 -4.99 3.89 -18.45
C ASP A 490 -5.93 3.58 -19.61
N LEU A 491 -6.04 4.53 -20.55
CA LEU A 491 -6.82 4.44 -21.77
C LEU A 491 -5.87 4.26 -22.95
N GLU A 492 -5.88 3.08 -23.59
CA GLU A 492 -4.98 2.78 -24.68
C GLU A 492 -5.73 2.34 -25.94
N GLU A 493 -5.69 3.18 -26.99
CA GLU A 493 -6.13 2.83 -28.33
C GLU A 493 -4.96 2.35 -29.17
N GLY A 494 -5.14 1.33 -29.98
CA GLY A 494 -4.03 0.95 -30.83
C GLY A 494 -4.26 -0.16 -31.80
N ARG A 495 -3.15 -0.47 -32.50
CA ARG A 495 -3.05 -1.54 -33.46
C ARG A 495 -2.73 -2.83 -32.78
N ASP A 496 -3.27 -3.90 -33.31
CA ASP A 496 -2.76 -5.24 -33.12
C ASP A 496 -1.31 -5.34 -33.61
N TYR A 497 -0.37 -5.49 -32.67
CA TYR A 497 1.05 -5.67 -32.97
C TYR A 497 1.37 -6.93 -33.80
N ALA A 498 0.49 -7.89 -33.83
CA ALA A 498 0.72 -9.18 -34.46
C ALA A 498 0.21 -9.28 -35.92
N THR A 499 -0.56 -8.30 -36.38
CA THR A 499 -1.02 -8.22 -37.78
C THR A 499 -0.84 -6.81 -38.36
N PRO A 500 0.40 -6.43 -38.75
CA PRO A 500 0.70 -5.08 -39.23
C PRO A 500 -0.06 -4.69 -40.52
N GLU A 501 -0.66 -5.65 -41.19
CA GLU A 501 -1.27 -5.48 -42.52
C GLU A 501 -2.74 -5.05 -42.48
N LYS A 502 -3.41 -5.11 -41.35
CA LYS A 502 -4.81 -4.70 -41.19
C LYS A 502 -4.92 -3.41 -40.39
N ASP A 503 -5.37 -2.36 -41.07
CA ASP A 503 -5.66 -1.05 -40.50
C ASP A 503 -6.92 -1.04 -39.57
N ILE A 504 -7.08 -2.02 -38.69
CA ILE A 504 -8.18 -2.03 -37.73
C ILE A 504 -7.69 -1.28 -36.50
N LEU A 505 -7.96 0.02 -36.48
CA LEU A 505 -7.87 0.82 -35.28
C LEU A 505 -9.07 0.47 -34.39
N GLY A 506 -8.84 -0.16 -33.25
CA GLY A 506 -9.83 -0.15 -32.18
C GLY A 506 -9.92 1.28 -31.65
N GLU A 507 -11.11 1.83 -31.56
CA GLU A 507 -11.38 3.14 -30.95
C GLU A 507 -12.08 2.92 -29.61
N LEU A 508 -11.68 3.69 -28.59
CA LEU A 508 -12.40 3.77 -27.32
C LEU A 508 -13.55 4.78 -27.49
N LYS A 509 -14.79 4.32 -27.42
CA LYS A 509 -16.00 5.15 -27.61
C LYS A 509 -16.98 4.97 -26.46
N ASN A 510 -17.75 6.02 -26.15
CA ASN A 510 -18.79 6.01 -25.12
C ASN A 510 -18.26 5.52 -23.76
N ILE A 511 -17.10 6.05 -23.34
CA ILE A 511 -16.50 5.74 -22.06
C ILE A 511 -16.84 6.86 -21.10
N LYS A 512 -17.25 6.47 -19.90
CA LYS A 512 -17.50 7.35 -18.77
C LYS A 512 -16.57 7.03 -17.62
N ILE A 513 -15.84 8.02 -17.17
CA ILE A 513 -14.97 7.97 -16.00
C ILE A 513 -15.42 9.09 -15.07
N GLU A 514 -16.19 8.74 -14.06
CA GLU A 514 -16.93 9.71 -13.24
C GLU A 514 -16.76 9.42 -11.75
N ASN A 515 -16.60 10.45 -10.91
CA ASN A 515 -16.62 10.38 -9.46
C ASN A 515 -15.59 9.41 -8.84
N ASN A 516 -14.49 9.12 -9.55
CA ASN A 516 -13.43 8.31 -8.95
C ASN A 516 -12.55 9.20 -8.07
N THR A 517 -12.04 8.63 -7.00
CA THR A 517 -11.00 9.27 -6.19
C THR A 517 -9.67 8.56 -6.42
N ILE A 518 -8.67 9.33 -6.86
CA ILE A 518 -7.31 8.85 -7.12
C ILE A 518 -6.42 9.42 -6.02
N VAL A 519 -5.82 8.56 -5.24
CA VAL A 519 -4.94 8.92 -4.13
C VAL A 519 -3.54 8.41 -4.45
N ASN A 520 -2.55 9.27 -4.33
CA ASN A 520 -1.15 8.93 -4.54
C ASN A 520 -0.90 8.21 -5.87
N ASN A 521 -1.16 8.89 -6.98
CA ASN A 521 -0.83 8.36 -8.30
C ASN A 521 0.68 8.26 -8.47
N LEU A 522 1.20 7.06 -8.73
CA LEU A 522 2.64 6.80 -8.86
C LEU A 522 3.24 7.24 -10.20
N SER A 523 2.47 7.89 -11.06
CA SER A 523 2.94 8.43 -12.34
C SER A 523 2.67 9.92 -12.44
N GLU A 524 3.33 10.59 -13.39
CA GLU A 524 3.11 12.01 -13.69
C GLU A 524 1.68 12.32 -14.19
N GLN A 525 0.93 11.31 -14.62
CA GLN A 525 -0.42 11.45 -15.17
C GLN A 525 -1.38 10.49 -14.46
N GLU A 526 -2.45 10.99 -13.89
CA GLU A 526 -3.49 10.21 -13.21
C GLU A 526 -4.33 9.38 -14.17
N ILE A 527 -4.69 9.97 -15.30
CA ILE A 527 -5.41 9.31 -16.39
C ILE A 527 -4.57 9.43 -17.65
N THR A 528 -3.96 8.32 -18.06
CA THR A 528 -3.19 8.27 -19.30
C THR A 528 -4.09 8.00 -20.49
N LYS A 529 -3.88 8.75 -21.57
CA LYS A 529 -4.61 8.60 -22.84
C LYS A 529 -3.57 8.39 -23.94
N THR A 530 -3.39 7.15 -24.37
CA THR A 530 -2.42 6.81 -25.38
C THR A 530 -3.09 6.25 -26.63
N ARG A 531 -2.70 6.77 -27.78
CA ARG A 531 -2.99 6.14 -29.07
C ARG A 531 -1.68 5.61 -29.61
N ASN A 532 -1.61 4.31 -29.85
CA ASN A 532 -0.41 3.65 -30.33
C ASN A 532 -0.31 3.81 -31.85
N PRO A 533 0.62 4.64 -32.36
CA PRO A 533 0.68 4.91 -33.79
C PRO A 533 1.39 3.79 -34.55
N LYS A 534 1.22 3.79 -35.87
CA LYS A 534 2.10 3.09 -36.79
C LYS A 534 3.54 3.52 -36.53
N GLU A 535 4.50 2.56 -36.60
CA GLU A 535 5.94 2.88 -36.46
C GLU A 535 6.29 4.22 -37.12
N GLY A 536 6.85 5.12 -36.34
CA GLY A 536 7.41 6.40 -36.82
C GLY A 536 6.55 7.64 -36.73
N ASN A 537 5.31 7.60 -36.21
CA ASN A 537 4.46 8.78 -36.03
C ASN A 537 4.34 9.17 -34.56
N ILE A 538 4.16 10.47 -34.30
CA ILE A 538 3.92 11.06 -32.98
C ILE A 538 2.61 10.50 -32.40
N PRO A 539 2.53 10.15 -31.12
CA PRO A 539 1.30 9.70 -30.48
C PRO A 539 0.20 10.76 -30.65
N GLU A 540 -0.90 10.41 -31.33
CA GLU A 540 -2.11 11.22 -31.30
C GLU A 540 -2.91 10.84 -30.04
N SER A 541 -3.52 11.81 -29.39
CA SER A 541 -4.39 11.58 -28.24
C SER A 541 -5.61 10.73 -28.64
N VAL A 542 -6.14 9.97 -27.71
CA VAL A 542 -7.43 9.26 -27.80
C VAL A 542 -8.51 10.23 -28.26
N ASN A 543 -9.43 9.78 -29.12
CA ASN A 543 -10.50 10.62 -29.62
C ASN A 543 -11.45 11.04 -28.49
N GLU A 544 -11.30 12.27 -28.03
CA GLU A 544 -12.02 12.80 -26.86
C GLU A 544 -13.52 13.08 -27.09
N THR A 545 -14.01 13.03 -28.32
CA THR A 545 -15.42 13.37 -28.60
C THR A 545 -16.44 12.41 -28.02
N THR A 546 -16.00 11.24 -27.53
CA THR A 546 -16.85 10.20 -26.96
C THR A 546 -16.39 9.77 -25.56
N LEU A 547 -15.50 10.52 -24.94
CA LEU A 547 -15.05 10.32 -23.59
C LEU A 547 -15.72 11.35 -22.67
N THR A 548 -16.33 10.88 -21.60
CA THR A 548 -16.78 11.71 -20.48
C THR A 548 -15.84 11.45 -19.31
N ILE A 549 -15.11 12.45 -18.87
CA ILE A 549 -14.25 12.39 -17.69
C ILE A 549 -14.66 13.55 -16.79
N GLU A 550 -15.44 13.28 -15.77
CA GLU A 550 -16.08 14.29 -14.93
C GLU A 550 -16.02 13.93 -13.44
N ASN A 551 -15.88 14.95 -12.60
CA ASN A 551 -15.95 14.83 -11.14
C ASN A 551 -14.98 13.79 -10.54
N ASN A 552 -13.85 13.53 -11.20
CA ASN A 552 -12.81 12.70 -10.60
C ASN A 552 -11.96 13.59 -9.69
N HIS A 553 -11.63 13.11 -8.52
CA HIS A 553 -10.85 13.82 -7.53
C HIS A 553 -9.47 13.20 -7.44
N SER A 554 -8.44 14.02 -7.48
CA SER A 554 -7.08 13.59 -7.31
C SER A 554 -6.51 14.11 -6.01
N LEU A 555 -5.82 13.25 -5.30
CA LEU A 555 -5.16 13.54 -4.03
C LEU A 555 -3.78 12.90 -4.11
N SER A 556 -2.71 13.69 -4.19
CA SER A 556 -1.35 13.15 -4.17
C SER A 556 -0.81 13.09 -2.76
N VAL A 557 0.02 12.10 -2.53
CA VAL A 557 0.59 11.81 -1.24
C VAL A 557 2.03 11.43 -1.44
N ALA A 558 2.94 12.16 -0.84
CA ALA A 558 4.33 11.74 -0.78
C ALA A 558 4.49 10.65 0.29
N GLU A 559 5.01 9.52 -0.11
CA GLU A 559 5.21 8.39 0.77
C GLU A 559 6.31 8.63 1.79
N ASN A 560 6.00 8.34 3.06
CA ASN A 560 6.81 7.41 3.85
C ASN A 560 6.03 6.96 5.08
N ASN A 561 5.61 5.71 5.04
CA ASN A 561 5.22 4.84 6.15
C ASN A 561 4.22 5.39 7.18
N SER A 562 3.10 4.74 7.23
CA SER A 562 2.23 4.59 8.40
C SER A 562 1.12 5.61 8.64
N ALA A 563 0.68 6.36 7.66
CA ALA A 563 -0.50 7.16 7.93
C ALA A 563 -1.74 6.60 7.25
N LYS A 564 -2.83 6.59 7.99
CA LYS A 564 -4.12 6.11 7.51
C LYS A 564 -4.89 7.13 6.69
N ASN A 565 -4.46 8.41 6.70
CA ASN A 565 -5.12 9.51 6.00
C ASN A 565 -4.10 10.43 5.37
N VAL A 566 -4.25 10.71 4.09
CA VAL A 566 -3.31 11.54 3.35
C VAL A 566 -4.03 12.50 2.42
N ALA A 567 -3.58 13.75 2.41
CA ALA A 567 -4.13 14.80 1.57
C ALA A 567 -3.03 15.64 0.92
N GLU A 568 -3.16 15.89 -0.37
CA GLU A 568 -2.44 16.93 -1.08
C GLU A 568 -3.42 18.03 -1.50
N VAL A 569 -3.01 19.27 -1.39
CA VAL A 569 -3.86 20.41 -1.72
C VAL A 569 -3.23 21.18 -2.87
N ASP A 570 -3.83 21.10 -4.04
CA ASP A 570 -3.54 21.92 -5.22
C ASP A 570 -4.74 22.79 -5.53
N ASP A 571 -4.78 24.00 -4.99
CA ASP A 571 -5.69 25.06 -5.45
C ASP A 571 -5.25 26.46 -5.01
N HIS A 572 -5.33 27.39 -5.92
CA HIS A 572 -4.98 28.80 -5.79
C HIS A 572 -5.92 29.63 -4.88
N SER A 573 -6.77 29.01 -4.12
CA SER A 573 -7.64 29.68 -3.15
C SER A 573 -7.58 29.01 -1.80
N LEU A 574 -6.90 29.63 -0.85
CA LEU A 574 -6.97 29.41 0.61
C LEU A 574 -8.00 28.34 1.00
N THR A 575 -7.57 27.11 1.13
CA THR A 575 -8.44 26.06 1.63
C THR A 575 -7.92 25.59 2.98
N GLN A 576 -8.75 25.77 3.96
CA GLN A 576 -8.58 25.17 5.27
C GLN A 576 -8.90 23.68 5.12
N ALA A 577 -7.88 22.87 4.90
CA ALA A 577 -8.01 21.44 5.05
C ALA A 577 -7.93 21.12 6.56
N SER A 578 -9.06 21.10 7.24
CA SER A 578 -9.12 20.49 8.56
C SER A 578 -9.41 19.01 8.38
N LEU A 579 -8.41 18.19 8.58
CA LEU A 579 -8.57 16.75 8.72
C LEU A 579 -9.03 16.50 10.17
N HIS A 580 -10.32 16.28 10.37
CA HIS A 580 -10.90 15.92 11.66
C HIS A 580 -10.95 14.40 11.75
N LEU A 581 -9.83 13.79 12.05
CA LEU A 581 -9.79 12.35 12.22
C LEU A 581 -8.80 12.08 13.37
N GLY A 582 -9.23 11.47 14.43
CA GLY A 582 -8.37 11.02 15.52
C GLY A 582 -7.42 9.90 15.11
N GLU A 583 -6.66 10.13 14.05
CA GLU A 583 -5.74 9.17 13.41
C GLU A 583 -4.54 9.93 12.85
N ASP A 584 -3.38 9.27 12.82
CA ASP A 584 -2.13 9.80 12.27
C ASP A 584 -2.27 10.13 10.78
N ASN A 585 -1.89 11.34 10.35
CA ASN A 585 -2.00 11.83 8.98
C ASN A 585 -0.63 12.11 8.35
N ILE A 586 -0.51 11.97 7.04
CA ILE A 586 0.58 12.56 6.25
C ILE A 586 -0.02 13.60 5.31
N ILE A 587 0.48 14.82 5.36
CA ILE A 587 0.02 15.93 4.53
C ILE A 587 1.23 16.50 3.81
N THR A 588 1.13 16.67 2.49
CA THR A 588 2.19 17.31 1.69
C THR A 588 1.56 18.34 0.77
N ILE A 589 2.16 19.53 0.75
CA ILE A 589 1.80 20.62 -0.14
C ILE A 589 2.85 20.67 -1.24
N THR A 590 2.44 20.61 -2.50
CA THR A 590 3.36 20.46 -3.64
C THR A 590 3.50 21.69 -4.51
N ASP A 591 2.76 22.75 -4.22
CA ASP A 591 2.82 23.98 -5.02
C ASP A 591 3.55 25.12 -4.28
N SER A 592 3.71 26.24 -4.96
CA SER A 592 4.31 27.47 -4.43
C SER A 592 3.27 28.41 -3.79
N SER A 593 2.08 27.94 -3.48
CA SER A 593 1.02 28.74 -2.87
C SER A 593 1.14 28.73 -1.35
N HIS A 594 0.55 29.74 -0.70
CA HIS A 594 0.42 29.79 0.75
C HIS A 594 -0.64 28.79 1.19
N ALA A 595 -0.26 27.79 1.97
CA ALA A 595 -1.20 26.80 2.49
C ALA A 595 -1.65 27.10 3.92
N LEU A 596 -2.84 26.69 4.26
CA LEU A 596 -3.35 26.68 5.63
C LEU A 596 -3.78 25.26 5.99
N VAL A 597 -3.04 24.60 6.87
CA VAL A 597 -3.19 23.17 7.16
C VAL A 597 -3.32 22.93 8.65
N SER A 598 -4.17 21.96 9.03
CA SER A 598 -4.32 21.45 10.38
C SER A 598 -4.26 19.93 10.34
N GLY A 599 -3.40 19.28 11.14
CA GLY A 599 -3.24 17.82 11.23
C GLY A 599 -4.44 17.16 11.89
N GLY A 600 -4.91 17.68 13.02
CA GLY A 600 -6.02 17.14 13.79
C GLY A 600 -5.57 16.39 15.04
N ASP A 601 -6.29 15.32 15.40
CA ASP A 601 -5.85 14.42 16.48
C ASP A 601 -5.03 13.28 15.86
N GLY A 602 -3.94 12.90 16.46
CA GLY A 602 -3.04 11.81 15.99
C GLY A 602 -1.62 12.30 15.78
N ASN A 603 -0.70 11.39 15.50
CA ASN A 603 0.70 11.76 15.26
C ASN A 603 0.89 12.05 13.77
N ASP A 604 0.87 13.32 13.41
CA ASP A 604 0.80 13.76 12.03
C ASP A 604 2.20 14.05 11.43
N ARG A 605 2.33 13.90 10.13
CA ARG A 605 3.50 14.32 9.38
C ARG A 605 3.10 15.29 8.28
N ILE A 606 3.54 16.55 8.38
CA ILE A 606 3.07 17.62 7.52
C ILE A 606 4.26 18.28 6.80
N ARG A 607 4.11 18.55 5.52
CA ARG A 607 5.13 19.19 4.66
C ARG A 607 4.51 20.36 3.92
N GLY A 608 5.08 21.56 4.08
CA GLY A 608 4.55 22.81 3.58
C GLY A 608 4.83 23.10 2.11
N GLY A 609 6.04 22.86 1.62
CA GLY A 609 6.38 23.08 0.21
C GLY A 609 7.20 24.35 -0.06
N LEU A 610 6.81 25.16 -1.06
CA LEU A 610 7.58 26.33 -1.51
C LEU A 610 6.93 27.68 -1.14
N GLY A 611 5.84 27.70 -0.43
CA GLY A 611 5.06 28.93 -0.12
C GLY A 611 5.26 29.40 1.31
N ASN A 612 4.73 30.55 1.65
CA ASN A 612 4.67 30.99 3.06
C ASN A 612 3.47 30.31 3.74
N ASP A 613 3.67 29.19 4.38
CA ASP A 613 2.65 28.31 4.85
C ASP A 613 2.20 28.59 6.30
N THR A 614 1.02 28.16 6.67
CA THR A 614 0.55 28.15 8.03
C THR A 614 0.09 26.74 8.36
N ILE A 615 0.83 26.07 9.23
CA ILE A 615 0.63 24.66 9.55
C ILE A 615 0.42 24.50 11.06
N ASN A 616 -0.57 23.69 11.44
CA ASN A 616 -0.87 23.32 12.82
C ASN A 616 -0.94 21.80 12.95
N GLY A 617 -0.13 21.18 13.81
CA GLY A 617 -0.20 19.75 14.12
C GLY A 617 -1.47 19.37 14.88
N ASP A 618 -1.90 20.24 15.80
CA ASP A 618 -3.03 20.10 16.73
C ASP A 618 -2.73 19.15 17.90
N SER A 619 -3.06 17.87 17.88
CA SER A 619 -2.90 16.96 19.04
C SER A 619 -2.22 15.67 18.65
N GLY A 620 -1.11 15.35 19.23
CA GLY A 620 -0.31 14.14 18.99
C GLY A 620 1.18 14.47 18.92
N ASP A 621 2.03 13.50 18.77
CA ASP A 621 3.45 13.72 18.57
C ASP A 621 3.72 13.96 17.07
N ASP A 622 3.74 15.23 16.63
CA ASP A 622 3.71 15.63 15.24
C ASP A 622 5.11 15.88 14.63
N VAL A 623 5.22 15.75 13.31
CA VAL A 623 6.43 16.10 12.53
C VAL A 623 6.07 17.05 11.41
N ILE A 624 6.54 18.31 11.51
CA ILE A 624 6.19 19.40 10.59
C ILE A 624 7.43 19.92 9.90
N PHE A 625 7.36 20.09 8.57
CA PHE A 625 8.40 20.72 7.73
C PHE A 625 7.77 21.85 6.92
N GLY A 626 8.28 23.08 7.07
CA GLY A 626 7.89 24.23 6.27
C GLY A 626 8.51 24.19 4.87
N TYR A 627 9.79 23.95 4.73
CA TYR A 627 10.67 23.96 3.55
C TYR A 627 11.06 25.37 3.09
N ASP A 628 10.56 25.87 1.94
CA ASP A 628 10.91 27.20 1.42
C ASP A 628 9.75 28.18 1.68
N GLY A 629 10.05 29.30 2.28
CA GLY A 629 9.04 30.36 2.54
C GLY A 629 9.16 30.92 3.94
N ASP A 630 8.45 32.02 4.23
CA ASP A 630 8.34 32.53 5.60
C ASP A 630 7.13 31.87 6.28
N ASP A 631 7.36 30.76 6.97
CA ASP A 631 6.33 29.88 7.47
C ASP A 631 5.83 30.18 8.89
N ARG A 632 4.64 29.72 9.20
CA ARG A 632 4.06 29.70 10.56
C ARG A 632 3.68 28.29 10.93
N LEU A 633 4.47 27.69 11.83
CA LEU A 633 4.38 26.28 12.14
C LEU A 633 4.06 26.08 13.63
N ASN A 634 3.01 25.38 13.95
CA ASN A 634 2.60 25.09 15.33
C ASN A 634 2.53 23.57 15.54
N GLY A 635 3.33 23.03 16.48
CA GLY A 635 3.25 21.62 16.88
C GLY A 635 1.90 21.29 17.51
N GLY A 636 1.62 21.86 18.66
CA GLY A 636 0.34 21.71 19.34
C GLY A 636 0.41 21.01 20.69
N MET A 637 -0.34 19.93 20.90
CA MET A 637 -0.24 19.10 22.10
C MET A 637 0.51 17.81 21.78
N GLY A 638 1.58 17.55 22.47
CA GLY A 638 2.39 16.33 22.27
C GLY A 638 3.88 16.66 22.17
N ASN A 639 4.72 15.69 21.87
CA ASN A 639 6.15 15.93 21.75
C ASN A 639 6.51 16.08 20.27
N ASP A 640 6.53 17.33 19.80
CA ASP A 640 6.55 17.65 18.38
C ASP A 640 7.97 17.84 17.81
N SER A 641 8.10 17.66 16.50
CA SER A 641 9.31 17.97 15.75
C SER A 641 8.99 18.93 14.61
N VAL A 642 9.32 20.20 14.79
CA VAL A 642 8.95 21.28 13.86
C VAL A 642 10.20 21.85 13.21
N HIS A 643 10.23 21.87 11.86
CA HIS A 643 11.32 22.37 11.04
C HIS A 643 10.82 23.47 10.11
N GLY A 644 11.40 24.68 10.24
CA GLY A 644 11.08 25.81 9.37
C GLY A 644 11.59 25.57 7.96
N GLY A 645 12.87 25.69 7.73
CA GLY A 645 13.49 25.42 6.46
C GLY A 645 14.31 26.58 5.92
N ASN A 646 13.98 27.11 4.77
CA ASN A 646 14.57 28.33 4.22
C ASN A 646 13.55 29.47 4.30
N GLY A 647 13.89 30.58 4.92
CA GLY A 647 12.99 31.71 5.07
C GLY A 647 12.96 32.20 6.52
N ASN A 648 12.18 33.25 6.79
CA ASN A 648 12.08 33.78 8.15
C ASN A 648 10.85 33.16 8.84
N ASP A 649 11.06 32.08 9.56
CA ASP A 649 10.00 31.23 10.06
C ASP A 649 9.55 31.61 11.48
N THR A 650 8.34 31.22 11.84
CA THR A 650 7.86 31.32 13.21
C THR A 650 7.32 29.97 13.66
N LEU A 651 7.98 29.40 14.66
CA LEU A 651 7.73 28.04 15.16
C LEU A 651 7.20 28.09 16.60
N TRP A 652 6.17 27.31 16.87
CA TRP A 652 5.60 27.07 18.21
C TRP A 652 5.59 25.56 18.50
N GLY A 653 6.12 25.13 19.66
CA GLY A 653 5.94 23.79 20.18
C GLY A 653 4.58 23.64 20.87
N GLU A 654 4.22 24.63 21.68
CA GLU A 654 3.03 24.71 22.55
C GLU A 654 3.12 23.83 23.82
N SER A 655 2.69 22.57 23.81
CA SER A 655 2.73 21.73 25.03
C SER A 655 3.27 20.34 24.77
N GLY A 656 4.36 20.01 25.44
CA GLY A 656 5.09 18.75 25.32
C GLY A 656 6.59 18.98 25.37
N ASP A 657 7.38 17.95 25.22
CA ASP A 657 8.84 18.08 25.13
C ASP A 657 9.22 18.17 23.65
N ASP A 658 9.30 19.41 23.10
CA ASP A 658 9.33 19.68 21.69
C ASP A 658 10.75 19.88 21.10
N ARG A 659 10.86 19.72 19.78
CA ARG A 659 12.06 20.01 19.00
C ARG A 659 11.74 20.96 17.89
N LEU A 660 12.30 22.17 17.97
CA LEU A 660 12.13 23.21 16.98
C LEU A 660 13.46 23.49 16.28
N ASN A 661 13.45 23.58 14.95
CA ASN A 661 14.60 23.96 14.15
C ASN A 661 14.15 25.01 13.13
N GLY A 662 14.65 26.26 13.26
CA GLY A 662 14.34 27.34 12.33
C GLY A 662 14.86 27.06 10.93
N GLY A 663 16.17 26.95 10.77
CA GLY A 663 16.81 26.61 9.50
C GLY A 663 17.72 27.71 8.93
N ASP A 664 17.50 28.13 7.71
CA ASP A 664 18.20 29.27 7.09
C ASP A 664 17.26 30.50 7.07
N GLY A 665 17.54 31.55 7.85
CA GLY A 665 16.73 32.76 7.92
C GLY A 665 16.75 33.41 9.30
N ASP A 666 16.03 34.50 9.46
CA ASP A 666 15.91 35.16 10.77
C ASP A 666 14.63 34.63 11.45
N ASP A 667 14.76 33.60 12.27
CA ASP A 667 13.64 32.81 12.78
C ASP A 667 13.14 33.25 14.17
N VAL A 668 11.91 32.87 14.51
CA VAL A 668 11.34 33.09 15.84
C VAL A 668 10.81 31.77 16.40
N LEU A 669 11.37 31.32 17.52
CA LEU A 669 11.07 30.05 18.15
C LEU A 669 10.41 30.22 19.52
N PHE A 670 9.28 29.56 19.75
CA PHE A 670 8.57 29.48 21.01
C PHE A 670 8.50 27.99 21.41
N GLY A 671 9.25 27.57 22.44
CA GLY A 671 9.17 26.17 22.91
C GLY A 671 7.78 25.86 23.46
N GLY A 672 7.33 26.57 24.43
CA GLY A 672 6.04 26.36 25.09
C GLY A 672 6.20 25.65 26.42
N GLN A 673 5.21 24.82 26.79
CA GLN A 673 5.26 24.07 28.06
C GLN A 673 5.99 22.77 27.91
N GLY A 674 7.11 22.60 28.59
CA GLY A 674 7.81 21.30 28.54
C GLY A 674 9.33 21.37 28.80
N THR A 675 10.00 20.50 28.14
CA THR A 675 11.48 20.50 28.11
C THR A 675 11.93 20.52 26.65
N ASP A 676 12.05 21.74 26.12
CA ASP A 676 12.16 21.94 24.69
C ASP A 676 13.59 22.05 24.22
N TYR A 677 13.81 21.66 22.97
CA TYR A 677 15.09 21.75 22.31
C TYR A 677 15.00 22.65 21.07
N LEU A 678 15.61 23.83 21.15
CA LEU A 678 15.46 24.91 20.19
C LEU A 678 16.75 25.14 19.42
N VAL A 679 16.70 25.08 18.11
CA VAL A 679 17.81 25.33 17.19
C VAL A 679 17.41 26.44 16.23
N GLY A 680 18.08 27.59 16.23
CA GLY A 680 17.80 28.66 15.28
C GLY A 680 18.30 28.29 13.89
N GLY A 681 19.58 28.12 13.75
CA GLY A 681 20.21 27.72 12.49
C GLY A 681 21.13 28.76 11.91
N LYS A 682 20.89 29.26 10.69
CA LYS A 682 21.64 30.36 10.12
C LYS A 682 20.80 31.63 10.10
N GLY A 683 21.30 32.72 10.65
CA GLY A 683 20.62 34.00 10.65
C GLY A 683 20.59 34.65 12.01
N ALA A 684 19.75 35.64 12.18
CA ALA A 684 19.61 36.36 13.44
C ALA A 684 18.32 35.95 14.16
N ASP A 685 18.36 34.86 14.93
CA ASP A 685 17.22 34.18 15.47
C ASP A 685 16.72 34.76 16.78
N THR A 686 15.47 34.59 17.07
CA THR A 686 14.83 35.04 18.30
C THR A 686 14.16 33.89 19.03
N TYR A 687 14.65 33.58 20.21
CA TYR A 687 14.07 32.62 21.14
C TYR A 687 13.16 33.35 22.13
N VAL A 688 11.94 32.91 22.30
CA VAL A 688 10.97 33.53 23.22
C VAL A 688 10.69 32.60 24.37
N PHE A 689 10.79 33.08 25.58
CA PHE A 689 10.60 32.33 26.80
C PHE A 689 9.71 33.06 27.80
N SER A 690 8.69 32.39 28.33
CA SER A 690 7.77 32.95 29.33
C SER A 690 7.68 32.13 30.62
N LEU A 691 7.06 32.65 31.65
CA LEU A 691 6.89 31.92 32.91
C LEU A 691 5.92 30.75 32.76
N GLY A 692 6.33 29.60 33.24
CA GLY A 692 5.55 28.37 33.20
C GLY A 692 5.83 27.47 31.94
N GLU A 693 6.80 27.86 31.14
CA GLU A 693 7.19 27.09 29.93
C GLU A 693 8.11 25.91 30.25
N GLY A 694 8.81 25.91 31.39
CA GLY A 694 9.55 24.73 31.83
C GLY A 694 11.06 24.84 31.63
N LYS A 695 11.68 23.84 30.98
CA LYS A 695 13.18 23.73 30.94
C LYS A 695 13.71 23.58 29.55
N ASP A 696 14.07 24.65 28.92
CA ASP A 696 14.46 24.65 27.53
C ASP A 696 15.95 24.66 27.31
N THR A 697 16.35 24.15 26.16
CA THR A 697 17.74 24.15 25.71
C THR A 697 17.84 24.83 24.34
N ILE A 698 18.64 25.89 24.28
CA ILE A 698 18.98 26.59 23.03
C ILE A 698 20.33 26.12 22.53
N VAL A 699 20.40 25.80 21.25
CA VAL A 699 21.63 25.46 20.52
C VAL A 699 21.68 26.29 19.24
N ASP A 700 22.75 27.03 19.04
CA ASP A 700 22.90 27.86 17.86
C ASP A 700 24.35 28.17 17.53
N ASN A 701 24.58 28.91 16.45
CA ASN A 701 25.90 29.35 16.03
C ASN A 701 26.34 30.65 16.72
N VAL A 702 27.61 30.79 16.97
CA VAL A 702 28.13 32.00 17.55
C VAL A 702 28.33 33.09 16.49
N GLY A 703 27.90 34.32 16.78
CA GLY A 703 28.13 35.50 15.96
C GLY A 703 27.06 35.79 14.90
N GLU A 704 25.89 35.20 14.99
CA GLU A 704 24.73 35.43 14.10
C GLU A 704 23.75 36.49 14.64
N HIS A 705 24.01 37.09 15.79
CA HIS A 705 23.23 38.16 16.43
C HIS A 705 21.88 37.70 16.97
N ASN A 706 21.87 36.52 17.56
CA ASN A 706 20.67 35.92 18.10
C ASN A 706 20.14 36.61 19.38
N ALA A 707 18.85 36.58 19.57
CA ALA A 707 18.18 37.22 20.68
C ALA A 707 17.41 36.26 21.56
N LEU A 708 17.49 36.43 22.90
CA LEU A 708 16.56 35.81 23.84
C LEU A 708 15.55 36.84 24.32
N GLN A 709 14.30 36.65 24.03
CA GLN A 709 13.21 37.52 24.43
C GLN A 709 12.45 36.89 25.58
N PHE A 710 12.34 37.61 26.67
CA PHE A 710 11.56 37.21 27.85
C PHE A 710 10.14 37.73 27.76
N GLY A 711 9.19 36.90 28.13
CA GLY A 711 7.78 37.25 28.23
C GLY A 711 7.47 38.22 29.36
N GLN A 712 6.18 38.59 29.46
CA GLN A 712 5.73 39.58 30.42
C GLN A 712 6.08 39.17 31.85
N ASN A 713 6.39 40.18 32.69
CA ASN A 713 6.71 40.04 34.12
C ASN A 713 8.05 39.35 34.42
N ILE A 714 8.92 39.17 33.46
CA ILE A 714 10.31 38.76 33.68
C ILE A 714 11.21 39.98 33.49
N SER A 715 11.88 40.39 34.57
CA SER A 715 12.87 41.50 34.51
C SER A 715 14.29 40.99 34.67
N VAL A 716 15.27 41.81 34.28
CA VAL A 716 16.68 41.46 34.44
C VAL A 716 17.08 41.12 35.88
N ASN A 717 16.38 41.68 36.89
CA ASN A 717 16.65 41.42 38.29
C ASN A 717 16.10 40.07 38.80
N ASP A 718 15.26 39.45 38.03
CA ASP A 718 14.71 38.11 38.31
C ASP A 718 15.61 37.00 37.79
N LEU A 719 16.60 37.30 36.92
CA LEU A 719 17.49 36.31 36.34
C LEU A 719 18.63 35.96 37.31
N HIS A 720 18.97 34.66 37.35
CA HIS A 720 20.19 34.13 37.90
C HIS A 720 20.88 33.24 36.85
N ILE A 721 22.16 33.46 36.58
CA ILE A 721 22.90 32.71 35.57
C ILE A 721 23.96 31.83 36.22
N ASP A 722 23.87 30.54 36.05
CA ASP A 722 24.92 29.57 36.35
C ASP A 722 25.76 29.34 35.10
N VAL A 723 27.08 29.55 35.19
CA VAL A 723 28.02 29.37 34.10
C VAL A 723 28.81 28.11 34.32
N ALA A 724 28.72 27.14 33.40
CA ALA A 724 29.49 25.90 33.39
C ALA A 724 30.53 25.95 32.23
N THR A 725 31.73 25.48 32.44
CA THR A 725 32.75 25.41 31.38
C THR A 725 33.15 23.94 31.15
N ASP A 726 33.10 23.51 29.92
CA ASP A 726 33.45 22.15 29.53
C ASP A 726 35.01 21.98 29.44
N VAL A 727 35.46 20.75 29.22
CA VAL A 727 36.88 20.40 29.13
C VAL A 727 37.59 21.01 27.90
N ARG A 728 36.81 21.47 26.92
CA ARG A 728 37.31 22.15 25.69
C ARG A 728 37.39 23.66 25.85
N GLY A 729 36.83 24.17 26.94
CA GLY A 729 36.82 25.60 27.27
C GLY A 729 35.59 26.32 26.71
N ASN A 730 34.59 25.61 26.22
CA ASN A 730 33.28 26.18 25.85
C ASN A 730 32.48 26.43 27.13
N THR A 731 31.58 27.41 27.13
CA THR A 731 30.75 27.72 28.30
C THR A 731 29.27 27.61 27.99
N ASP A 732 28.58 26.83 28.81
CA ASP A 732 27.12 26.77 28.82
C ASP A 732 26.57 27.74 29.85
N TRP A 733 25.45 28.36 29.56
CA TRP A 733 24.71 29.20 30.51
C TRP A 733 23.42 28.51 30.87
N LYS A 734 23.14 28.41 32.18
CA LYS A 734 21.82 28.06 32.66
C LYS A 734 21.19 29.28 33.35
N ILE A 735 20.14 29.78 32.75
CA ILE A 735 19.40 30.94 33.25
C ILE A 735 18.21 30.39 34.05
N THR A 736 18.09 30.78 35.29
CA THR A 736 16.90 30.50 36.14
C THR A 736 16.18 31.78 36.53
N ILE A 737 14.90 31.69 36.74
CA ILE A 737 14.05 32.83 37.00
C ILE A 737 13.58 32.81 38.45
N LYS A 738 13.81 33.86 39.18
CA LYS A 738 13.43 33.99 40.60
C LYS A 738 11.91 33.90 40.79
N GLY A 739 11.48 33.02 41.67
CA GLY A 739 10.07 32.78 41.93
C GLY A 739 9.37 31.78 41.01
N SER A 740 10.13 31.16 40.09
CA SER A 740 9.70 30.05 39.25
C SER A 740 10.73 28.94 39.31
N GLU A 741 10.60 28.02 40.28
CA GLU A 741 11.55 26.93 40.50
C GLU A 741 11.55 25.85 39.38
N GLY A 742 10.48 25.88 38.55
CA GLY A 742 10.29 24.97 37.42
C GLY A 742 10.98 25.41 36.14
N ASP A 743 11.21 26.72 35.97
CA ASP A 743 11.59 27.34 34.73
C ASP A 743 13.11 27.58 34.60
N SER A 744 13.67 27.21 33.50
CA SER A 744 15.07 27.51 33.18
C SER A 744 15.36 27.41 31.70
N ILE A 745 16.35 28.17 31.23
CA ILE A 745 16.84 28.14 29.87
C ILE A 745 18.32 27.73 29.93
N THR A 746 18.71 26.70 29.19
CA THR A 746 20.11 26.33 29.01
C THR A 746 20.55 26.79 27.63
N ILE A 747 21.57 27.62 27.53
CA ILE A 747 22.20 28.01 26.28
C ILE A 747 23.50 27.20 26.16
N ASN A 748 23.50 26.24 25.28
CA ASN A 748 24.68 25.41 25.04
C ASN A 748 25.75 26.19 24.29
N ASP A 749 27.03 26.01 24.70
CA ASP A 749 28.16 26.64 24.08
C ASP A 749 28.02 28.17 23.90
N GLN A 750 27.34 28.88 24.84
CA GLN A 750 27.12 30.33 24.79
C GLN A 750 28.40 31.07 24.38
N PHE A 751 29.57 30.57 24.78
CA PHE A 751 30.86 30.99 24.27
C PHE A 751 31.67 29.77 23.85
N VAL A 752 32.17 29.81 22.65
CA VAL A 752 33.03 28.76 22.10
C VAL A 752 34.50 29.14 22.30
N SER A 753 35.30 28.23 22.82
CA SER A 753 36.71 28.45 23.06
C SER A 753 37.44 28.95 21.81
N GLY A 754 38.09 30.12 21.95
CA GLY A 754 38.81 30.75 20.86
C GLY A 754 38.00 31.65 19.94
N LYS A 755 36.69 31.81 20.19
CA LYS A 755 35.82 32.78 19.53
C LYS A 755 35.51 33.94 20.48
N THR A 756 35.19 35.10 19.94
CA THR A 756 34.87 36.34 20.70
C THR A 756 33.38 36.59 20.80
N ASP A 757 32.63 35.99 19.92
CA ASP A 757 31.21 36.20 19.78
C ASP A 757 30.46 35.15 20.63
N ALA A 758 29.22 35.44 21.02
CA ALA A 758 28.34 34.58 21.80
C ALA A 758 27.26 33.94 20.91
N VAL A 759 26.61 32.89 21.39
CA VAL A 759 25.39 32.31 20.78
C VAL A 759 24.25 33.32 20.88
N ILE A 760 23.97 33.81 22.09
CA ILE A 760 22.97 34.86 22.30
C ILE A 760 23.73 36.16 22.72
N ASP A 761 23.57 37.23 21.99
CA ASP A 761 24.16 38.51 22.25
C ASP A 761 23.15 39.60 22.58
N THR A 762 21.86 39.39 22.39
CA THR A 762 20.78 40.35 22.60
C THR A 762 19.75 39.76 23.53
N PHE A 763 19.33 40.53 24.56
CA PHE A 763 18.35 40.13 25.55
C PHE A 763 17.21 41.18 25.62
N ARG A 764 15.96 40.76 25.35
CA ARG A 764 14.79 41.62 25.25
C ARG A 764 13.89 41.42 26.45
N PHE A 765 13.48 42.49 27.11
CA PHE A 765 12.57 42.54 28.25
C PHE A 765 11.45 43.54 27.98
N ASP A 766 10.39 43.55 28.78
CA ASP A 766 9.33 44.59 28.73
C ASP A 766 9.91 45.99 28.92
N GLU A 767 10.92 46.13 29.81
CA GLU A 767 11.59 47.41 30.11
C GLU A 767 12.62 47.84 29.08
N GLY A 768 12.93 47.05 28.05
CA GLY A 768 13.83 47.33 26.94
C GLY A 768 14.84 46.29 26.65
N THR A 769 15.66 46.54 25.65
CA THR A 769 16.65 45.61 25.12
C THR A 769 18.01 45.88 25.75
N LEU A 770 18.73 44.82 26.08
CA LEU A 770 20.10 44.85 26.60
C LEU A 770 21.03 44.05 25.68
N SER A 771 22.19 44.61 25.42
CA SER A 771 23.29 43.80 24.88
C SER A 771 23.82 42.84 25.95
N LEU A 772 24.53 41.79 25.50
CA LEU A 772 25.20 40.86 26.40
C LEU A 772 26.07 41.54 27.42
N GLN A 773 26.85 42.59 27.02
CA GLN A 773 27.72 43.35 27.91
C GLN A 773 26.90 44.11 28.99
N GLU A 774 25.78 44.70 28.62
CA GLU A 774 24.91 45.41 29.56
C GLU A 774 24.22 44.46 30.54
N LEU A 775 23.75 43.31 30.06
CA LEU A 775 23.18 42.27 30.91
C LEU A 775 24.20 41.79 31.95
N MET A 776 25.38 41.41 31.51
CA MET A 776 26.49 40.98 32.39
C MET A 776 26.86 42.02 33.40
N GLY A 777 26.91 43.32 32.99
CA GLY A 777 27.16 44.43 33.90
C GLY A 777 26.12 44.59 35.02
N ARG A 778 24.83 44.42 34.70
CA ARG A 778 23.73 44.50 35.68
C ARG A 778 23.73 43.30 36.63
N LEU A 779 23.90 42.10 36.12
CA LEU A 779 23.83 40.86 36.93
C LEU A 779 25.06 40.69 37.85
N SER A 780 26.27 41.07 37.37
CA SER A 780 27.52 41.01 38.19
C SER A 780 27.48 41.94 39.40
N GLY A 781 26.82 43.11 39.26
CA GLY A 781 26.60 44.03 40.35
C GLY A 781 25.69 43.54 41.48
N ASN A 782 24.81 42.62 41.19
CA ASN A 782 23.81 42.08 42.10
C ASN A 782 24.11 40.68 42.63
N GLY A 783 25.22 40.04 42.24
CA GLY A 783 25.60 38.69 42.64
C GLY A 783 24.74 37.56 42.00
N ASN A 784 24.13 37.89 40.90
CA ASN A 784 23.22 36.95 40.17
C ASN A 784 23.96 36.10 39.12
N ILE A 785 25.29 35.99 39.17
CA ILE A 785 26.09 35.09 38.34
C ILE A 785 26.89 34.15 39.22
N SER A 786 26.73 32.86 39.02
CA SER A 786 27.51 31.81 39.67
C SER A 786 28.43 31.08 38.65
N HIS A 787 29.65 30.86 39.04
CA HIS A 787 30.55 30.00 38.24
C HIS A 787 30.62 28.60 38.86
N LEU A 788 30.13 27.63 38.16
CA LEU A 788 30.26 26.20 38.54
C LEU A 788 31.66 25.72 38.16
N SER A 789 32.37 25.05 39.07
CA SER A 789 33.61 24.36 38.74
C SER A 789 33.34 23.28 37.68
N ALA A 790 34.24 23.18 36.69
CA ALA A 790 34.14 22.29 35.53
C ALA A 790 33.41 20.95 35.85
N VAL A 791 32.20 20.85 35.46
CA VAL A 791 31.40 19.62 35.52
C VAL A 791 31.51 18.95 34.16
N ASN A 792 31.62 17.63 34.17
CA ASN A 792 31.61 16.87 32.93
C ASN A 792 30.16 16.87 32.38
N THR A 793 29.74 17.99 31.84
CA THR A 793 28.37 18.22 31.34
C THR A 793 28.01 17.36 30.11
N HIS A 794 28.97 16.55 29.64
CA HIS A 794 28.80 15.68 28.48
C HIS A 794 27.98 14.39 28.72
N THR A 795 27.57 14.09 29.94
CA THR A 795 26.75 12.88 30.20
C THR A 795 25.24 13.07 29.99
N GLU A 796 24.76 14.31 29.83
CA GLU A 796 23.39 14.59 29.45
C GLU A 796 23.24 15.10 27.99
N ARG A 797 24.34 15.26 27.28
CA ARG A 797 24.22 15.25 25.81
C ARG A 797 23.80 13.87 25.40
N MET A 798 22.51 13.62 25.36
CA MET A 798 21.99 12.45 24.66
C MET A 798 22.69 12.37 23.32
N SER A 799 23.29 11.22 23.05
CA SER A 799 23.90 10.89 21.77
C SER A 799 22.84 10.90 20.65
N TYR A 800 22.43 12.07 20.25
CA TYR A 800 21.69 12.28 19.01
C TYR A 800 22.65 12.55 17.86
N SER A 801 23.57 11.61 17.63
CA SER A 801 24.13 11.42 16.33
C SER A 801 23.21 10.44 15.60
N SER A 802 22.37 10.98 14.82
CA SER A 802 21.68 10.43 13.66
C SER A 802 20.16 10.67 13.65
N VAL A 803 19.73 11.91 13.71
CA VAL A 803 18.78 12.29 12.66
C VAL A 803 19.71 12.60 11.49
N ASN A 804 19.63 11.82 10.48
CA ASN A 804 20.52 11.85 9.33
C ASN A 804 20.31 13.20 8.64
N THR A 805 21.23 14.14 8.81
CA THR A 805 21.26 15.39 8.02
C THR A 805 21.46 15.11 6.51
N ALA A 806 21.59 13.85 6.11
CA ALA A 806 21.59 13.40 4.73
C ALA A 806 20.18 13.46 4.10
N ASP A 807 19.09 13.33 4.87
CA ASP A 807 17.73 13.43 4.32
C ASP A 807 17.31 14.89 4.01
N VAL A 808 17.98 15.87 4.61
CA VAL A 808 17.69 17.31 4.36
C VAL A 808 18.47 17.85 3.15
N HIS A 809 19.58 17.20 2.77
CA HIS A 809 20.42 17.69 1.67
C HIS A 809 20.15 17.05 0.30
N ASP A 810 19.50 15.89 0.22
CA ASP A 810 19.26 15.24 -1.07
C ASP A 810 17.95 15.72 -1.75
N ASP A 811 16.95 16.17 -0.99
CA ASP A 811 15.71 16.71 -1.59
C ASP A 811 15.87 18.12 -2.18
N ALA A 812 16.75 18.95 -1.63
CA ALA A 812 17.06 20.27 -2.22
C ALA A 812 17.80 20.18 -3.56
N ALA A 813 18.48 19.06 -3.84
CA ALA A 813 19.19 18.86 -5.11
C ALA A 813 18.26 18.37 -6.24
N SER A 814 17.09 17.79 -5.94
CA SER A 814 16.14 17.36 -6.95
C SER A 814 15.23 18.51 -7.44
N ALA A 815 14.89 19.45 -6.57
CA ALA A 815 14.10 20.64 -6.94
C ALA A 815 14.88 21.63 -7.82
N ALA A 816 16.21 21.68 -7.69
CA ALA A 816 17.06 22.55 -8.51
C ALA A 816 17.30 22.04 -9.94
N ASN A 817 17.00 20.77 -10.25
CA ASN A 817 17.16 20.18 -11.58
C ASN A 817 15.88 20.10 -12.43
N ALA A 818 14.71 20.45 -11.88
CA ALA A 818 13.45 20.47 -12.61
C ALA A 818 13.19 21.78 -13.37
N GLY A 819 14.06 22.75 -13.29
CA GLY A 819 13.93 24.01 -14.01
C GLY A 819 15.09 24.26 -14.96
N ILE A 820 15.10 23.73 -16.16
CA ILE A 820 15.62 24.29 -17.43
C ILE A 820 15.84 23.13 -18.43
N ILE A 821 15.10 23.15 -19.45
CA ILE A 821 15.09 22.73 -20.85
C ILE A 821 13.89 21.85 -21.15
#